data_a8d4b7d5d1eace0e58d488847d4b64cd
#
_entry.id   a8d4b7d5d1eace0e58d488847d4b64cd
#
_cell.length_a   1.000
_cell.length_b   1.000
_cell.length_c   1.000
_cell.angle_alpha   90.00
_cell.angle_beta   90.00
_cell.angle_gamma   90.00
#
_symmetry.space_group_name_H-M   'P 1'
#
loop_
_entity.id
_entity.type
_entity.pdbx_description
1 polymer ?
#
loop_
_entity_poly.entity_id
_entity_poly.type
_entity_poly.pdbx_seq_one_letter_code
_entity_poly.pdbx_strand_id
1 'polypeptide(L)'
;MASPVLSTYRLQLRGPSAGDAFTFADAEKLLEYLDGLGVTHLYLSPILTAAPGSTHGYDVTDPTTVSDELGGPDGLARLAEAAKARGLGLVVDIVPNHVGVDRPERNPWWWDVLRNGRQSAYATFFDIDWTADPDGRILLPVLGSDSDVADLKVDADTLRLGGLAFPIAPGTGDGSGPQVHERQHYKLIGWRTGACGYRRFFSITSLAGLRQEDPTVFETSHTEVARWFREGLVDGVRIDHPDGLTDPTGYLRWLRDLIGPQAWIVIEKILGVGEPLDPSLPVDGTTGYDVLREVGGVFVDPTGATALTELVDGNGFDYAYAPEMLRQLKITAATSTLASELARLRRSIVTAVGADHPQLPDAVVALLTNVGVYRSDYLSLSSLLSVAIAQTVTEQPALAAPLQLVSLALCSAEPAARLQQLCGAMTAKAVEDCYFYRDPRLVSLNEVGGEPECFGVSAAEFHRSAAVRGRLWPHAMTTLSTHDTKRGEDVRARIGVLSQVPSLWAEFVASWQTTTPAPDPATALFLLQNIFGVWPADGQVTDELRTRLHAYAEKAIREAAWRTSWNDPDTEFEDAVHAWLDAIVDGPVATELTGLVVQLEPHAHSDSLGQKLLALTVPGIPDVYQGTELWEDSLVDPDNRRPVDYSVRGSELERLSHPKIRVVRAALHARRDRPDAFLSGEYRPVLAVGAAASHVVAFHRGSDVLVAVTRWTVRLHHDGWGDTILPLPEGVWTDRLTGSRFSGPTPAGEVFGELPVVLLESSDA
;
A
#
# COMPACT_ATOMS: atom_id res chain seq x y z
N MET A 1 21.71 7.67 23.91
CA MET A 1 20.94 6.55 23.37
C MET A 1 19.89 7.18 22.47
N ALA A 2 19.62 6.61 21.31
CA ALA A 2 18.49 7.05 20.47
C ALA A 2 17.19 6.92 21.28
N SER A 3 16.29 7.86 21.13
CA SER A 3 14.96 7.76 21.77
C SER A 3 14.19 6.59 21.13
N PRO A 4 13.43 5.81 21.89
CA PRO A 4 12.65 4.73 21.30
C PRO A 4 11.62 5.29 20.32
N VAL A 5 11.39 4.57 19.22
CA VAL A 5 10.31 4.91 18.28
C VAL A 5 8.97 4.60 18.96
N LEU A 6 8.16 5.64 19.21
CA LEU A 6 6.83 5.50 19.82
C LEU A 6 5.70 5.80 18.84
N SER A 7 5.99 6.62 17.84
CA SER A 7 5.08 7.00 16.76
C SER A 7 5.85 7.61 15.61
N THR A 8 5.28 7.52 14.39
CA THR A 8 5.81 8.17 13.20
C THR A 8 4.79 9.13 12.59
N TYR A 9 5.28 10.09 11.81
CA TYR A 9 4.47 10.93 10.94
C TYR A 9 5.06 10.90 9.53
N ARG A 10 4.33 10.34 8.59
CA ARG A 10 4.78 10.19 7.20
C ARG A 10 4.70 11.51 6.45
N LEU A 11 5.83 11.94 5.88
CA LEU A 11 5.97 13.09 4.99
C LEU A 11 6.34 12.65 3.58
N GLN A 12 5.61 13.16 2.59
CA GLN A 12 5.91 12.97 1.17
C GLN A 12 6.76 14.13 0.67
N LEU A 13 8.06 13.86 0.51
CA LEU A 13 9.03 14.85 0.02
C LEU A 13 8.98 14.93 -1.51
N ARG A 14 9.20 16.13 -2.03
CA ARG A 14 9.22 16.44 -3.46
C ARG A 14 10.22 17.55 -3.77
N GLY A 15 10.99 17.35 -4.83
CA GLY A 15 11.89 18.37 -5.35
C GLY A 15 11.15 19.45 -6.16
N PRO A 16 11.81 20.59 -6.44
CA PRO A 16 11.25 21.68 -7.24
C PRO A 16 10.82 21.25 -8.66
N SER A 17 11.48 20.26 -9.25
CA SER A 17 11.13 19.77 -10.57
C SER A 17 9.78 19.06 -10.65
N ALA A 18 9.22 18.65 -9.50
CA ALA A 18 7.90 18.05 -9.39
C ALA A 18 6.73 19.08 -9.31
N GLY A 19 7.04 20.36 -9.25
CA GLY A 19 6.07 21.46 -9.14
C GLY A 19 5.91 21.95 -7.71
N ASP A 20 5.06 21.33 -6.92
CA ASP A 20 4.82 21.68 -5.51
C ASP A 20 5.91 21.10 -4.61
N ALA A 21 7.02 21.82 -4.47
CA ALA A 21 8.16 21.37 -3.68
C ALA A 21 7.84 21.24 -2.19
N PHE A 22 8.32 20.15 -1.60
CA PHE A 22 8.33 19.92 -0.15
C PHE A 22 9.62 19.20 0.21
N THR A 23 10.61 19.94 0.66
CA THR A 23 12.00 19.52 0.84
C THR A 23 12.34 19.28 2.31
N PHE A 24 13.60 18.92 2.61
CA PHE A 24 14.09 18.84 3.99
C PHE A 24 13.92 20.17 4.75
N ALA A 25 14.11 21.31 4.07
CA ALA A 25 13.93 22.61 4.69
C ALA A 25 12.47 22.91 5.04
N ASP A 26 11.52 22.33 4.31
CA ASP A 26 10.09 22.44 4.63
C ASP A 26 9.71 21.49 5.76
N ALA A 27 10.24 20.27 5.77
CA ALA A 27 10.09 19.34 6.89
C ALA A 27 10.68 19.92 8.21
N GLU A 28 11.81 20.64 8.14
CA GLU A 28 12.41 21.31 9.31
C GLU A 28 11.47 22.34 9.93
N LYS A 29 10.70 23.09 9.11
CA LYS A 29 9.72 24.07 9.59
C LYS A 29 8.54 23.43 10.35
N LEU A 30 8.27 22.15 10.12
CA LEU A 30 7.19 21.42 10.77
C LEU A 30 7.56 20.80 12.12
N LEU A 31 8.83 20.81 12.52
CA LEU A 31 9.30 20.11 13.73
C LEU A 31 8.57 20.56 15.00
N GLU A 32 8.25 21.86 15.11
CA GLU A 32 7.49 22.40 16.24
C GLU A 32 6.05 21.89 16.27
N TYR A 33 5.40 21.85 15.12
CA TYR A 33 4.06 21.31 14.97
C TYR A 33 4.01 19.81 15.33
N LEU A 34 4.95 19.01 14.80
CA LEU A 34 5.01 17.58 15.00
C LEU A 34 5.32 17.21 16.47
N ASP A 35 6.21 17.97 17.11
CA ASP A 35 6.48 17.83 18.53
C ASP A 35 5.24 18.18 19.37
N GLY A 36 4.55 19.28 19.06
CA GLY A 36 3.31 19.69 19.70
C GLY A 36 2.16 18.67 19.53
N LEU A 37 2.11 18.00 18.36
CA LEU A 37 1.14 16.92 18.09
C LEU A 37 1.46 15.66 18.91
N GLY A 38 2.72 15.45 19.30
CA GLY A 38 3.15 14.29 20.11
C GLY A 38 3.90 13.22 19.31
N VAL A 39 4.24 13.47 18.05
CA VAL A 39 5.05 12.56 17.22
C VAL A 39 6.46 12.41 17.79
N THR A 40 7.05 11.22 17.67
CA THR A 40 8.46 11.00 18.09
C THR A 40 9.43 10.90 16.92
N HIS A 41 8.97 10.49 15.74
CA HIS A 41 9.83 10.33 14.57
C HIS A 41 9.12 10.82 13.30
N LEU A 42 9.87 11.54 12.46
CA LEU A 42 9.48 11.82 11.09
C LEU A 42 9.74 10.57 10.26
N TYR A 43 8.79 10.18 9.44
CA TYR A 43 8.93 9.10 8.48
C TYR A 43 8.93 9.68 7.06
N LEU A 44 10.10 9.72 6.44
CA LEU A 44 10.31 10.36 5.15
C LEU A 44 10.08 9.39 4.00
N SER A 45 9.42 9.85 2.93
CA SER A 45 9.42 9.15 1.62
C SER A 45 10.86 8.97 1.13
N PRO A 46 11.13 8.16 0.08
CA PRO A 46 12.50 7.93 -0.40
C PRO A 46 13.25 9.23 -0.68
N ILE A 47 14.49 9.31 -0.18
CA ILE A 47 15.32 10.54 -0.22
C ILE A 47 16.54 10.43 -1.11
N LEU A 48 16.79 9.27 -1.72
CA LEU A 48 17.89 9.09 -2.68
C LEU A 48 17.56 9.76 -4.00
N THR A 49 18.58 9.97 -4.84
CA THR A 49 18.42 10.67 -6.12
C THR A 49 17.45 9.89 -7.03
N ALA A 50 16.29 10.48 -7.28
CA ALA A 50 15.21 9.92 -8.09
C ALA A 50 15.15 10.57 -9.48
N ALA A 51 14.25 10.10 -10.34
CA ALA A 51 14.01 10.69 -11.66
C ALA A 51 13.56 12.16 -11.51
N PRO A 52 14.02 13.08 -12.39
CA PRO A 52 13.57 14.47 -12.36
C PRO A 52 12.04 14.58 -12.50
N GLY A 53 11.41 15.35 -11.64
CA GLY A 53 9.96 15.50 -11.60
C GLY A 53 9.23 14.38 -10.82
N SER A 54 9.96 13.46 -10.19
CA SER A 54 9.36 12.45 -9.31
C SER A 54 8.60 13.08 -8.15
N THR A 55 7.33 12.69 -7.99
CA THR A 55 6.46 13.15 -6.90
C THR A 55 6.47 12.22 -5.69
N HIS A 56 7.23 11.12 -5.77
CA HIS A 56 7.20 10.03 -4.78
C HIS A 56 8.58 9.48 -4.37
N GLY A 57 9.61 9.56 -5.22
CA GLY A 57 10.98 9.12 -4.94
C GLY A 57 11.25 7.62 -5.10
N TYR A 58 10.28 6.79 -5.51
CA TYR A 58 10.48 5.34 -5.69
C TYR A 58 11.18 4.97 -7.00
N ASP A 59 11.33 5.90 -7.92
CA ASP A 59 12.05 5.78 -9.20
C ASP A 59 13.51 6.25 -9.06
N VAL A 60 14.21 5.73 -8.06
CA VAL A 60 15.60 6.06 -7.74
C VAL A 60 16.50 5.82 -8.97
N THR A 61 17.26 6.83 -9.38
CA THR A 61 18.21 6.73 -10.50
C THR A 61 19.65 6.60 -10.04
N ASP A 62 19.96 7.07 -8.83
CA ASP A 62 21.27 6.89 -8.20
C ASP A 62 21.11 6.61 -6.70
N PRO A 63 21.23 5.35 -6.26
CA PRO A 63 21.09 4.99 -4.84
C PRO A 63 22.31 5.33 -3.99
N THR A 64 23.36 5.90 -4.56
CA THR A 64 24.59 6.27 -3.85
C THR A 64 24.61 7.71 -3.36
N THR A 65 23.58 8.50 -3.67
CA THR A 65 23.51 9.93 -3.33
C THR A 65 22.14 10.31 -2.77
N VAL A 66 22.11 11.20 -1.77
CA VAL A 66 20.89 11.89 -1.34
C VAL A 66 20.50 12.92 -2.39
N SER A 67 19.22 13.02 -2.70
CA SER A 67 18.70 13.92 -3.73
C SER A 67 19.05 15.39 -3.45
N ASP A 68 19.77 16.01 -4.40
CA ASP A 68 20.08 17.45 -4.36
C ASP A 68 18.81 18.30 -4.42
N GLU A 69 17.76 17.83 -5.12
CA GLU A 69 16.48 18.52 -5.19
C GLU A 69 15.77 18.60 -3.83
N LEU A 70 16.04 17.67 -2.92
CA LEU A 70 15.52 17.68 -1.56
C LEU A 70 16.40 18.49 -0.60
N GLY A 71 17.59 18.90 -1.03
CA GLY A 71 18.57 19.65 -0.23
C GLY A 71 19.88 18.91 0.01
N GLY A 72 20.08 17.74 -0.61
CA GLY A 72 21.32 16.95 -0.59
C GLY A 72 21.69 16.43 0.81
N PRO A 73 22.92 15.88 0.93
CA PRO A 73 23.42 15.35 2.20
C PRO A 73 23.43 16.39 3.33
N ASP A 74 23.75 17.64 3.02
CA ASP A 74 23.80 18.74 4.00
C ASP A 74 22.39 19.11 4.48
N GLY A 75 21.38 19.05 3.61
CA GLY A 75 19.99 19.28 3.98
C GLY A 75 19.48 18.21 4.93
N LEU A 76 19.77 16.94 4.65
CA LEU A 76 19.43 15.83 5.53
C LEU A 76 20.12 15.97 6.90
N ALA A 77 21.40 16.32 6.94
CA ALA A 77 22.14 16.52 8.19
C ALA A 77 21.53 17.65 9.04
N ARG A 78 21.17 18.79 8.42
CA ARG A 78 20.48 19.89 9.13
C ARG A 78 19.14 19.47 9.69
N LEU A 79 18.30 18.78 8.89
CA LEU A 79 17.01 18.27 9.36
C LEU A 79 17.20 17.32 10.55
N ALA A 80 18.16 16.37 10.47
CA ALA A 80 18.43 15.41 11.54
C ALA A 80 18.91 16.10 12.82
N GLU A 81 19.79 17.11 12.72
CA GLU A 81 20.24 17.90 13.86
C GLU A 81 19.09 18.69 14.50
N ALA A 82 18.29 19.37 13.70
CA ALA A 82 17.14 20.14 14.16
C ALA A 82 16.07 19.25 14.82
N ALA A 83 15.78 18.08 14.24
CA ALA A 83 14.88 17.09 14.82
C ALA A 83 15.40 16.59 16.16
N LYS A 84 16.68 16.20 16.23
CA LYS A 84 17.32 15.70 17.45
C LYS A 84 17.35 16.74 18.57
N ALA A 85 17.53 18.03 18.23
CA ALA A 85 17.48 19.13 19.20
C ALA A 85 16.09 19.26 19.89
N ARG A 86 15.02 18.71 19.27
CA ARG A 86 13.66 18.63 19.81
C ARG A 86 13.29 17.25 20.37
N GLY A 87 14.25 16.30 20.40
CA GLY A 87 13.98 14.93 20.83
C GLY A 87 13.24 14.09 19.80
N LEU A 88 13.18 14.54 18.55
CA LEU A 88 12.59 13.80 17.42
C LEU A 88 13.68 13.01 16.68
N GLY A 89 13.29 11.87 16.11
CA GLY A 89 14.14 11.04 15.25
C GLY A 89 13.66 11.01 13.80
N LEU A 90 14.43 10.31 12.95
CA LEU A 90 14.11 10.12 11.54
C LEU A 90 14.00 8.63 11.18
N VAL A 91 13.00 8.29 10.39
CA VAL A 91 12.83 7.02 9.71
C VAL A 91 12.76 7.31 8.21
N VAL A 92 13.44 6.51 7.40
CA VAL A 92 13.53 6.73 5.94
C VAL A 92 13.01 5.52 5.18
N ASP A 93 12.25 5.77 4.14
CA ASP A 93 11.83 4.76 3.16
C ASP A 93 12.96 4.48 2.18
N ILE A 94 13.35 3.21 2.01
CA ILE A 94 14.39 2.79 1.06
C ILE A 94 13.86 1.77 0.07
N VAL A 95 14.34 1.85 -1.17
CA VAL A 95 13.85 1.09 -2.33
C VAL A 95 14.96 0.15 -2.84
N PRO A 96 15.14 -1.04 -2.24
CA PRO A 96 16.24 -1.92 -2.64
C PRO A 96 15.97 -2.71 -3.89
N ASN A 97 14.69 -2.97 -4.24
CA ASN A 97 14.31 -3.94 -5.26
C ASN A 97 14.62 -3.48 -6.68
N HIS A 98 14.54 -2.18 -6.98
CA HIS A 98 14.64 -1.66 -8.34
C HIS A 98 15.18 -0.24 -8.40
N VAL A 99 15.51 0.20 -9.62
CA VAL A 99 15.89 1.59 -9.93
C VAL A 99 15.20 2.05 -11.21
N GLY A 100 15.03 3.39 -11.34
CA GLY A 100 14.47 4.03 -12.52
C GLY A 100 15.40 3.95 -13.72
N VAL A 101 14.85 3.57 -14.88
CA VAL A 101 15.58 3.42 -16.17
C VAL A 101 14.82 4.01 -17.37
N ASP A 102 13.71 4.73 -17.13
CA ASP A 102 12.92 5.40 -18.18
C ASP A 102 13.74 6.42 -18.98
N ARG A 103 14.68 7.08 -18.32
CA ARG A 103 15.68 7.97 -18.86
C ARG A 103 17.07 7.37 -18.67
N PRO A 104 17.55 6.50 -19.59
CA PRO A 104 18.81 5.77 -19.40
C PRO A 104 20.00 6.67 -19.06
N GLU A 105 20.03 7.89 -19.60
CA GLU A 105 21.07 8.89 -19.35
C GLU A 105 21.09 9.44 -17.92
N ARG A 106 20.05 9.20 -17.13
CA ARG A 106 19.94 9.62 -15.73
C ARG A 106 20.37 8.55 -14.75
N ASN A 107 20.51 7.31 -15.20
CA ASN A 107 21.02 6.21 -14.37
C ASN A 107 22.40 5.79 -14.86
N PRO A 108 23.49 6.19 -14.17
CA PRO A 108 24.86 5.92 -14.61
C PRO A 108 25.17 4.43 -14.76
N TRP A 109 24.62 3.57 -13.90
CA TRP A 109 24.83 2.13 -13.96
C TRP A 109 24.15 1.52 -15.17
N TRP A 110 22.89 1.90 -15.43
CA TRP A 110 22.14 1.41 -16.57
C TRP A 110 22.74 1.88 -17.90
N TRP A 111 23.15 3.17 -17.95
CA TRP A 111 23.83 3.75 -19.10
C TRP A 111 25.10 2.97 -19.49
N ASP A 112 25.93 2.66 -18.49
CA ASP A 112 27.17 1.90 -18.72
C ASP A 112 26.89 0.47 -19.19
N VAL A 113 25.87 -0.18 -18.63
CA VAL A 113 25.42 -1.53 -19.06
C VAL A 113 24.94 -1.51 -20.51
N LEU A 114 24.14 -0.54 -20.91
CA LEU A 114 23.68 -0.42 -22.28
C LEU A 114 24.83 -0.14 -23.24
N ARG A 115 25.81 0.63 -22.80
CA ARG A 115 27.01 0.98 -23.62
C ARG A 115 27.99 -0.17 -23.81
N ASN A 116 28.23 -0.95 -22.76
CA ASN A 116 29.33 -1.93 -22.70
C ASN A 116 28.83 -3.40 -22.62
N GLY A 117 27.52 -3.61 -22.49
CA GLY A 117 26.93 -4.94 -22.43
C GLY A 117 27.46 -5.75 -21.22
N ARG A 118 27.77 -7.03 -21.47
CA ARG A 118 28.33 -7.94 -20.45
C ARG A 118 29.69 -7.53 -19.90
N GLN A 119 30.39 -6.61 -20.57
CA GLN A 119 31.71 -6.12 -20.15
C GLN A 119 31.60 -4.92 -19.19
N SER A 120 30.39 -4.38 -18.97
CA SER A 120 30.16 -3.34 -17.98
C SER A 120 30.49 -3.83 -16.57
N ALA A 121 31.10 -2.97 -15.77
CA ALA A 121 31.29 -3.21 -14.35
C ALA A 121 29.97 -3.39 -13.59
N TYR A 122 28.88 -2.85 -14.15
CA TYR A 122 27.53 -2.91 -13.58
C TYR A 122 26.64 -4.00 -14.21
N ALA A 123 27.18 -4.86 -15.07
CA ALA A 123 26.39 -5.90 -15.74
C ALA A 123 25.75 -6.90 -14.77
N THR A 124 26.36 -7.10 -13.59
CA THR A 124 25.84 -7.97 -12.53
C THR A 124 24.93 -7.23 -11.54
N PHE A 125 24.81 -5.90 -11.63
CA PHE A 125 23.97 -5.10 -10.72
C PHE A 125 22.49 -5.30 -11.01
N PHE A 126 22.17 -5.44 -12.30
CA PHE A 126 20.81 -5.62 -12.78
C PHE A 126 20.50 -7.10 -13.00
N ASP A 127 19.26 -7.45 -12.75
CA ASP A 127 18.76 -8.80 -13.02
C ASP A 127 18.35 -8.97 -14.49
N ILE A 128 19.37 -9.00 -15.36
CA ILE A 128 19.23 -9.11 -16.83
C ILE A 128 19.11 -10.57 -17.27
N ASP A 129 18.12 -10.84 -18.10
CA ASP A 129 17.98 -12.12 -18.80
C ASP A 129 18.72 -12.09 -20.14
N TRP A 130 20.01 -12.41 -20.09
CA TRP A 130 20.87 -12.46 -21.27
C TRP A 130 20.50 -13.57 -22.27
N THR A 131 19.50 -14.36 -21.98
CA THR A 131 19.03 -15.46 -22.85
C THR A 131 17.68 -15.13 -23.50
N ALA A 132 17.11 -13.98 -23.20
CA ALA A 132 15.84 -13.53 -23.77
C ALA A 132 15.95 -13.24 -25.29
N ASP A 133 17.10 -12.72 -25.74
CA ASP A 133 17.41 -12.52 -27.14
C ASP A 133 18.48 -13.54 -27.58
N PRO A 134 18.33 -14.18 -28.77
CA PRO A 134 19.31 -15.15 -29.28
C PRO A 134 20.73 -14.59 -29.46
N ASP A 135 20.84 -13.29 -29.75
CA ASP A 135 22.11 -12.58 -29.90
C ASP A 135 22.68 -12.09 -28.57
N GLY A 136 22.01 -12.35 -27.46
CA GLY A 136 22.43 -11.95 -26.12
C GLY A 136 22.30 -10.45 -25.84
N ARG A 137 21.47 -9.75 -26.59
CA ARG A 137 21.16 -8.32 -26.36
C ARG A 137 20.08 -8.15 -25.28
N ILE A 138 20.08 -7.00 -24.62
CA ILE A 138 19.08 -6.65 -23.63
C ILE A 138 17.82 -6.15 -24.37
N LEU A 139 16.69 -6.83 -24.20
CA LEU A 139 15.42 -6.41 -24.78
C LEU A 139 14.83 -5.24 -23.97
N LEU A 140 14.63 -4.10 -24.64
CA LEU A 140 14.06 -2.87 -24.07
C LEU A 140 12.70 -2.58 -24.72
N PRO A 141 11.56 -2.81 -24.04
CA PRO A 141 10.23 -2.60 -24.59
C PRO A 141 9.80 -1.13 -24.50
N VAL A 142 10.46 -0.26 -25.25
CA VAL A 142 10.28 1.22 -25.21
C VAL A 142 9.68 1.79 -26.49
N LEU A 143 9.51 0.99 -27.53
CA LEU A 143 8.91 1.42 -28.80
C LEU A 143 7.38 1.27 -28.75
N GLY A 144 6.66 2.13 -29.46
CA GLY A 144 5.24 1.95 -29.73
C GLY A 144 5.01 0.69 -30.57
N SER A 145 5.87 0.50 -31.57
CA SER A 145 5.91 -0.68 -32.44
C SER A 145 7.36 -0.98 -32.89
N ASP A 146 7.63 -2.21 -33.28
CA ASP A 146 8.98 -2.60 -33.81
C ASP A 146 9.40 -1.78 -35.03
N SER A 147 8.44 -1.24 -35.79
CA SER A 147 8.71 -0.37 -36.95
C SER A 147 9.36 0.97 -36.60
N ASP A 148 9.18 1.45 -35.36
CA ASP A 148 9.66 2.76 -34.87
C ASP A 148 11.21 2.79 -34.83
N VAL A 149 11.88 1.64 -34.94
CA VAL A 149 13.34 1.56 -35.16
C VAL A 149 13.78 2.39 -36.37
N ALA A 150 12.92 2.54 -37.38
CA ALA A 150 13.20 3.35 -38.57
C ALA A 150 13.41 4.85 -38.26
N ASP A 151 12.81 5.35 -37.15
CA ASP A 151 12.89 6.74 -36.73
C ASP A 151 14.12 7.05 -35.86
N LEU A 152 14.92 6.05 -35.52
CA LEU A 152 16.16 6.22 -34.78
C LEU A 152 17.15 7.13 -35.51
N LYS A 153 17.73 8.07 -34.77
CA LYS A 153 18.74 9.02 -35.24
C LYS A 153 20.02 8.88 -34.43
N VAL A 154 21.14 8.92 -35.15
CA VAL A 154 22.47 9.05 -34.52
C VAL A 154 22.74 10.50 -34.22
N ASP A 155 23.04 10.81 -32.94
CA ASP A 155 23.41 12.12 -32.44
C ASP A 155 24.66 11.97 -31.56
N ALA A 156 25.81 12.32 -32.12
CA ALA A 156 27.13 12.09 -31.53
C ALA A 156 27.34 10.62 -31.14
N ASP A 157 27.44 10.34 -29.85
CA ASP A 157 27.62 8.99 -29.27
C ASP A 157 26.30 8.40 -28.70
N THR A 158 25.16 8.91 -29.16
CA THR A 158 23.82 8.45 -28.73
C THR A 158 22.92 8.09 -29.90
N LEU A 159 22.05 7.10 -29.67
CA LEU A 159 20.86 6.84 -30.49
C LEU A 159 19.69 7.56 -29.84
N ARG A 160 18.95 8.37 -30.62
CA ARG A 160 17.78 9.10 -30.16
C ARG A 160 16.52 8.63 -30.84
N LEU A 161 15.46 8.55 -30.01
CA LEU A 161 14.09 8.34 -30.47
C LEU A 161 13.16 9.29 -29.66
N GLY A 162 12.63 10.32 -30.32
CA GLY A 162 11.87 11.35 -29.61
C GLY A 162 12.67 11.99 -28.49
N GLY A 163 12.17 11.90 -27.27
CA GLY A 163 12.86 12.39 -26.06
C GLY A 163 13.82 11.40 -25.41
N LEU A 164 13.92 10.16 -25.91
CA LEU A 164 14.78 9.12 -25.34
C LEU A 164 16.16 9.15 -25.96
N ALA A 165 17.19 8.87 -25.14
CA ALA A 165 18.58 8.73 -25.58
C ALA A 165 19.16 7.40 -25.07
N PHE A 166 19.88 6.71 -25.92
CA PHE A 166 20.57 5.45 -25.64
C PHE A 166 22.03 5.55 -26.03
N PRO A 167 22.98 4.98 -25.27
CA PRO A 167 24.38 5.07 -25.58
C PRO A 167 24.74 4.20 -26.81
N ILE A 168 25.67 4.66 -27.61
CA ILE A 168 26.26 3.87 -28.69
C ILE A 168 27.50 3.15 -28.13
N ALA A 169 27.60 1.84 -28.40
CA ALA A 169 28.78 1.05 -28.06
C ALA A 169 30.02 1.55 -28.79
N PRO A 170 31.21 1.56 -28.18
CA PRO A 170 32.42 2.08 -28.79
C PRO A 170 32.73 1.43 -30.15
N GLY A 171 32.97 2.27 -31.15
CA GLY A 171 33.33 1.82 -32.51
C GLY A 171 32.15 1.32 -33.35
N THR A 172 30.89 1.52 -32.93
CA THR A 172 29.71 1.05 -33.68
C THR A 172 28.81 2.17 -34.19
N GLY A 173 29.24 3.43 -34.13
CA GLY A 173 28.41 4.60 -34.44
C GLY A 173 28.23 4.93 -35.93
N ASP A 174 28.92 4.24 -36.85
CA ASP A 174 28.86 4.55 -38.27
C ASP A 174 27.60 4.01 -38.94
N GLY A 175 26.87 4.85 -39.68
CA GLY A 175 25.68 4.48 -40.45
C GLY A 175 24.41 5.16 -40.03
N SER A 176 23.28 4.71 -40.56
CA SER A 176 21.96 5.19 -40.15
C SER A 176 21.55 4.68 -38.75
N GLY A 177 20.59 5.35 -38.08
CA GLY A 177 20.10 4.94 -36.78
C GLY A 177 19.77 3.45 -36.69
N PRO A 178 18.96 2.87 -37.61
CA PRO A 178 18.67 1.44 -37.60
C PRO A 178 19.94 0.56 -37.76
N GLN A 179 20.89 0.95 -38.63
CA GLN A 179 22.14 0.21 -38.79
C GLN A 179 23.05 0.24 -37.57
N VAL A 180 23.07 1.37 -36.85
CA VAL A 180 23.79 1.50 -35.59
C VAL A 180 23.12 0.67 -34.51
N HIS A 181 21.79 0.70 -34.43
CA HIS A 181 20.98 -0.07 -33.45
C HIS A 181 21.24 -1.58 -33.51
N GLU A 182 21.41 -2.15 -34.75
CA GLU A 182 21.67 -3.59 -34.90
C GLU A 182 23.03 -4.05 -34.29
N ARG A 183 23.91 -3.11 -33.97
CA ARG A 183 25.24 -3.40 -33.40
C ARG A 183 25.34 -3.10 -31.89
N GLN A 184 24.23 -2.70 -31.28
CA GLN A 184 24.23 -2.36 -29.85
C GLN A 184 24.08 -3.60 -28.95
N HIS A 185 24.41 -3.45 -27.67
CA HIS A 185 24.25 -4.49 -26.67
C HIS A 185 22.79 -4.61 -26.17
N TYR A 186 21.92 -3.74 -26.65
CA TYR A 186 20.49 -3.74 -26.40
C TYR A 186 19.72 -3.79 -27.73
N LYS A 187 18.43 -4.16 -27.61
CA LYS A 187 17.49 -4.17 -28.72
C LYS A 187 16.21 -3.48 -28.27
N LEU A 188 15.88 -2.36 -28.94
CA LEU A 188 14.62 -1.67 -28.74
C LEU A 188 13.51 -2.47 -29.43
N ILE A 189 12.41 -2.74 -28.71
CA ILE A 189 11.27 -3.51 -29.22
C ILE A 189 9.96 -2.82 -28.86
N GLY A 190 8.91 -3.15 -29.60
CA GLY A 190 7.56 -2.71 -29.32
C GLY A 190 7.07 -3.25 -27.95
N TRP A 191 6.54 -2.39 -27.12
CA TRP A 191 6.07 -2.79 -25.79
C TRP A 191 4.95 -3.86 -25.84
N ARG A 192 4.14 -3.87 -26.91
CA ARG A 192 3.07 -4.87 -27.12
C ARG A 192 3.59 -6.28 -27.42
N THR A 193 4.88 -6.47 -27.65
CA THR A 193 5.47 -7.82 -27.82
C THR A 193 5.41 -8.67 -26.57
N GLY A 194 5.22 -8.04 -25.39
CA GLY A 194 5.24 -8.70 -24.09
C GLY A 194 6.63 -9.21 -23.65
N ALA A 195 7.69 -8.97 -24.44
CA ALA A 195 9.04 -9.37 -24.13
C ALA A 195 9.78 -8.29 -23.33
N CYS A 196 10.65 -8.72 -22.40
CA CYS A 196 11.53 -7.85 -21.63
C CYS A 196 12.83 -8.59 -21.30
N GLY A 197 13.97 -7.90 -21.35
CA GLY A 197 15.29 -8.48 -21.13
C GLY A 197 15.81 -8.36 -19.69
N TYR A 198 15.00 -7.92 -18.73
CA TYR A 198 15.39 -7.73 -17.34
C TYR A 198 14.19 -7.90 -16.40
N ARG A 199 14.45 -8.15 -15.12
CA ARG A 199 13.40 -8.16 -14.11
C ARG A 199 12.88 -6.75 -13.87
N ARG A 200 11.57 -6.61 -13.79
CA ARG A 200 10.87 -5.34 -13.56
C ARG A 200 10.28 -5.31 -12.16
N PHE A 201 9.97 -4.12 -11.65
CA PHE A 201 9.00 -3.98 -10.57
C PHE A 201 7.62 -4.29 -11.13
N PHE A 202 7.06 -5.43 -10.75
CA PHE A 202 5.87 -6.02 -11.38
C PHE A 202 5.99 -6.08 -12.91
N SER A 203 5.21 -5.26 -13.63
CA SER A 203 5.21 -5.15 -15.09
C SER A 203 5.73 -3.80 -15.61
N ILE A 204 6.24 -2.93 -14.72
CA ILE A 204 6.64 -1.56 -15.04
C ILE A 204 8.02 -1.56 -15.70
N THR A 205 8.07 -1.28 -17.00
CA THR A 205 9.30 -1.34 -17.81
C THR A 205 10.33 -0.26 -17.48
N SER A 206 9.89 0.84 -16.87
CA SER A 206 10.77 1.94 -16.42
C SER A 206 11.51 1.63 -15.12
N LEU A 207 11.23 0.51 -14.44
CA LEU A 207 11.80 0.14 -13.14
C LEU A 207 12.53 -1.21 -13.25
N ALA A 208 13.86 -1.16 -13.35
CA ALA A 208 14.72 -2.35 -13.52
C ALA A 208 15.19 -2.91 -12.18
N GLY A 209 15.01 -4.22 -11.98
CA GLY A 209 15.36 -4.91 -10.75
C GLY A 209 16.87 -5.02 -10.51
N LEU A 210 17.28 -4.76 -9.27
CA LEU A 210 18.66 -4.95 -8.78
C LEU A 210 18.85 -6.33 -8.16
N ARG A 211 20.09 -6.83 -8.23
CA ARG A 211 20.51 -8.13 -7.67
C ARG A 211 21.08 -7.95 -6.26
N GLN A 212 20.21 -7.65 -5.30
CA GLN A 212 20.62 -7.41 -3.90
C GLN A 212 21.20 -8.65 -3.20
N GLU A 213 21.09 -9.82 -3.82
CA GLU A 213 21.77 -11.05 -3.41
C GLU A 213 23.27 -11.08 -3.77
N ASP A 214 23.76 -10.12 -4.56
CA ASP A 214 25.19 -9.92 -4.82
C ASP A 214 25.76 -8.95 -3.77
N PRO A 215 26.79 -9.36 -2.99
CA PRO A 215 27.38 -8.49 -1.95
C PRO A 215 27.87 -7.16 -2.48
N THR A 216 28.45 -7.11 -3.70
CA THR A 216 28.96 -5.87 -4.29
C THR A 216 27.82 -4.89 -4.60
N VAL A 217 26.70 -5.42 -5.09
CA VAL A 217 25.50 -4.63 -5.39
C VAL A 217 24.89 -4.08 -4.09
N PHE A 218 24.73 -4.95 -3.08
CA PHE A 218 24.24 -4.55 -1.77
C PHE A 218 25.12 -3.46 -1.14
N GLU A 219 26.44 -3.67 -1.03
CA GLU A 219 27.35 -2.71 -0.43
C GLU A 219 27.34 -1.37 -1.17
N THR A 220 27.31 -1.40 -2.52
CA THR A 220 27.32 -0.17 -3.33
C THR A 220 26.01 0.60 -3.19
N SER A 221 24.87 -0.07 -3.32
CA SER A 221 23.56 0.58 -3.26
C SER A 221 23.16 1.05 -1.86
N HIS A 222 23.83 0.54 -0.80
CA HIS A 222 23.57 0.93 0.60
C HIS A 222 24.63 1.84 1.19
N THR A 223 25.50 2.42 0.37
CA THR A 223 26.58 3.33 0.85
C THR A 223 26.01 4.50 1.67
N GLU A 224 24.94 5.14 1.18
CA GLU A 224 24.27 6.23 1.90
C GLU A 224 23.53 5.73 3.14
N VAL A 225 22.84 4.62 3.07
CA VAL A 225 22.18 4.01 4.24
C VAL A 225 23.20 3.74 5.35
N ALA A 226 24.33 3.14 5.02
CA ALA A 226 25.43 2.90 5.99
C ALA A 226 25.97 4.21 6.58
N ARG A 227 26.08 5.27 5.77
CA ARG A 227 26.50 6.60 6.25
C ARG A 227 25.50 7.17 7.24
N TRP A 228 24.18 7.12 6.94
CA TRP A 228 23.15 7.69 7.80
C TRP A 228 23.19 7.10 9.23
N PHE A 229 23.31 5.77 9.32
CA PHE A 229 23.38 5.11 10.64
C PHE A 229 24.72 5.35 11.35
N ARG A 230 25.83 5.33 10.61
CA ARG A 230 27.18 5.63 11.19
C ARG A 230 27.27 7.04 11.76
N GLU A 231 26.64 8.02 11.10
CA GLU A 231 26.61 9.42 11.53
C GLU A 231 25.44 9.72 12.49
N GLY A 232 24.55 8.75 12.72
CA GLY A 232 23.40 8.89 13.61
C GLY A 232 22.36 9.89 13.11
N LEU A 233 22.18 9.97 11.78
CA LEU A 233 21.19 10.84 11.14
C LEU A 233 19.80 10.21 11.11
N VAL A 234 19.71 8.88 11.11
CA VAL A 234 18.49 8.10 10.95
C VAL A 234 18.43 7.01 12.02
N ASP A 235 17.25 6.76 12.56
CA ASP A 235 16.98 5.80 13.64
C ASP A 235 16.34 4.50 13.14
N GLY A 236 15.72 4.53 11.97
CA GLY A 236 15.05 3.37 11.38
C GLY A 236 14.81 3.49 9.88
N VAL A 237 14.45 2.36 9.27
CA VAL A 237 14.10 2.28 7.84
C VAL A 237 12.83 1.47 7.61
N ARG A 238 12.10 1.88 6.59
CA ARG A 238 11.05 1.07 5.96
C ARG A 238 11.59 0.52 4.65
N ILE A 239 11.43 -0.77 4.45
CA ILE A 239 11.91 -1.46 3.25
C ILE A 239 10.76 -1.64 2.27
N ASP A 240 10.88 -0.99 1.11
CA ASP A 240 9.96 -1.10 0.00
C ASP A 240 10.08 -2.48 -0.68
N HIS A 241 8.95 -3.12 -0.92
CA HIS A 241 8.79 -4.32 -1.73
C HIS A 241 9.87 -5.43 -1.54
N PRO A 242 10.15 -5.90 -0.33
CA PRO A 242 11.16 -6.95 -0.11
C PRO A 242 10.79 -8.28 -0.79
N ASP A 243 9.49 -8.56 -0.98
CA ASP A 243 9.01 -9.79 -1.63
C ASP A 243 9.46 -9.90 -3.11
N GLY A 244 9.83 -8.79 -3.75
CA GLY A 244 10.41 -8.76 -5.10
C GLY A 244 11.87 -9.19 -5.19
N LEU A 245 12.59 -9.24 -4.07
CA LEU A 245 13.99 -9.64 -4.03
C LEU A 245 14.17 -11.15 -4.28
N THR A 246 15.33 -11.54 -4.77
CA THR A 246 15.71 -12.96 -4.97
C THR A 246 15.76 -13.69 -3.64
N ASP A 247 16.42 -13.10 -2.63
CA ASP A 247 16.52 -13.60 -1.25
C ASP A 247 16.21 -12.49 -0.24
N PRO A 248 14.93 -12.26 0.07
CA PRO A 248 14.55 -11.22 1.04
C PRO A 248 15.09 -11.50 2.45
N THR A 249 15.17 -12.75 2.87
CA THR A 249 15.67 -13.11 4.20
C THR A 249 17.16 -12.82 4.33
N GLY A 250 17.96 -13.18 3.31
CA GLY A 250 19.39 -12.87 3.25
C GLY A 250 19.64 -11.36 3.22
N TYR A 251 18.88 -10.63 2.39
CA TYR A 251 18.94 -9.18 2.32
C TYR A 251 18.68 -8.51 3.68
N LEU A 252 17.63 -8.92 4.38
CA LEU A 252 17.27 -8.34 5.68
C LEU A 252 18.34 -8.63 6.75
N ARG A 253 19.00 -9.80 6.69
CA ARG A 253 20.14 -10.10 7.57
C ARG A 253 21.32 -9.18 7.29
N TRP A 254 21.70 -9.01 6.03
CA TRP A 254 22.79 -8.10 5.67
C TRP A 254 22.47 -6.65 6.05
N LEU A 255 21.23 -6.22 5.85
CA LEU A 255 20.82 -4.88 6.27
C LEU A 255 20.90 -4.70 7.79
N ARG A 256 20.40 -5.68 8.56
CA ARG A 256 20.48 -5.65 10.03
C ARG A 256 21.93 -5.61 10.52
N ASP A 257 22.83 -6.36 9.87
CA ASP A 257 24.26 -6.36 10.19
C ASP A 257 24.90 -5.00 9.83
N LEU A 258 24.48 -4.37 8.75
CA LEU A 258 24.98 -3.08 8.29
C LEU A 258 24.57 -1.92 9.21
N ILE A 259 23.31 -1.85 9.60
CA ILE A 259 22.76 -0.70 10.35
C ILE A 259 22.68 -0.93 11.86
N GLY A 260 22.94 -2.14 12.30
CA GLY A 260 23.06 -2.52 13.72
C GLY A 260 21.74 -3.00 14.36
N PRO A 261 21.86 -3.60 15.58
CA PRO A 261 20.73 -4.28 16.23
C PRO A 261 19.69 -3.32 16.85
N GLN A 262 20.01 -2.04 16.99
CA GLN A 262 19.12 -1.05 17.61
C GLN A 262 18.29 -0.27 16.57
N ALA A 263 18.62 -0.39 15.27
CA ALA A 263 17.88 0.27 14.22
C ALA A 263 16.46 -0.33 14.12
N TRP A 264 15.46 0.53 14.00
CA TRP A 264 14.09 0.07 13.76
C TRP A 264 13.89 -0.28 12.27
N ILE A 265 13.48 -1.50 11.98
CA ILE A 265 13.27 -2.00 10.60
C ILE A 265 11.84 -2.50 10.46
N VAL A 266 11.07 -1.86 9.59
CA VAL A 266 9.77 -2.38 9.14
C VAL A 266 9.80 -2.67 7.65
N ILE A 267 9.05 -3.67 7.23
CA ILE A 267 9.00 -4.12 5.84
C ILE A 267 7.60 -3.96 5.26
N GLU A 268 7.55 -3.54 4.01
CA GLU A 268 6.32 -3.60 3.24
C GLU A 268 6.05 -5.05 2.81
N LYS A 269 5.41 -5.77 3.69
CA LYS A 269 4.94 -7.12 3.43
C LYS A 269 3.42 -7.13 3.57
N ILE A 270 2.75 -7.44 2.46
CA ILE A 270 1.30 -7.63 2.47
C ILE A 270 1.03 -9.05 2.97
N LEU A 271 0.34 -9.14 4.11
CA LEU A 271 -0.06 -10.40 4.71
C LEU A 271 -1.51 -10.72 4.36
N GLY A 272 -1.75 -11.91 3.81
CA GLY A 272 -3.09 -12.46 3.65
C GLY A 272 -3.78 -12.73 4.99
N VAL A 273 -5.09 -13.00 4.97
CA VAL A 273 -5.84 -13.36 6.19
C VAL A 273 -5.28 -14.65 6.78
N GLY A 274 -4.80 -14.57 8.02
CA GLY A 274 -4.20 -15.70 8.73
C GLY A 274 -2.75 -16.02 8.31
N GLU A 275 -2.14 -15.28 7.40
CA GLU A 275 -0.71 -15.40 7.09
C GLU A 275 0.13 -14.82 8.24
N PRO A 276 1.01 -15.62 8.87
CA PRO A 276 1.91 -15.10 9.88
C PRO A 276 3.10 -14.41 9.24
N LEU A 277 3.53 -13.27 9.80
CA LEU A 277 4.89 -12.79 9.53
C LEU A 277 5.90 -13.77 10.12
N ASP A 278 6.91 -14.16 9.34
CA ASP A 278 7.91 -15.16 9.76
C ASP A 278 8.76 -14.61 10.92
N PRO A 279 8.72 -15.24 12.11
CA PRO A 279 9.44 -14.76 13.30
C PRO A 279 10.97 -14.89 13.19
N SER A 280 11.49 -15.54 12.17
CA SER A 280 12.94 -15.65 11.93
C SER A 280 13.52 -14.43 11.19
N LEU A 281 12.67 -13.54 10.67
CA LEU A 281 13.10 -12.32 10.02
C LEU A 281 13.69 -11.32 11.03
N PRO A 282 14.86 -10.72 10.75
CA PRO A 282 15.51 -9.77 11.65
C PRO A 282 14.92 -8.36 11.52
N VAL A 283 13.59 -8.24 11.64
CA VAL A 283 12.82 -6.98 11.51
C VAL A 283 11.99 -6.73 12.76
N ASP A 284 11.45 -5.54 12.88
CA ASP A 284 10.56 -5.16 13.98
C ASP A 284 9.08 -5.40 13.63
N GLY A 285 8.76 -5.59 12.35
CA GLY A 285 7.43 -5.95 11.87
C GLY A 285 7.14 -5.48 10.44
N THR A 286 5.85 -5.49 10.07
CA THR A 286 5.33 -4.96 8.81
C THR A 286 5.01 -3.48 8.91
N THR A 287 4.65 -2.85 7.75
CA THR A 287 4.13 -1.47 7.65
C THR A 287 2.66 -1.35 8.06
N GLY A 288 2.00 -2.44 8.51
CA GLY A 288 0.71 -2.39 9.20
C GLY A 288 -0.53 -2.44 8.32
N TYR A 289 -0.46 -2.91 7.08
CA TYR A 289 -1.65 -3.12 6.25
C TYR A 289 -2.58 -4.22 6.80
N ASP A 290 -2.03 -5.21 7.51
CA ASP A 290 -2.78 -6.18 8.30
C ASP A 290 -3.61 -5.50 9.40
N VAL A 291 -3.03 -4.53 10.11
CA VAL A 291 -3.74 -3.73 11.14
C VAL A 291 -4.81 -2.85 10.51
N LEU A 292 -4.52 -2.22 9.36
CA LEU A 292 -5.49 -1.41 8.62
C LEU A 292 -6.75 -2.22 8.31
N ARG A 293 -6.60 -3.45 7.79
CA ARG A 293 -7.71 -4.36 7.53
C ARG A 293 -8.47 -4.71 8.81
N GLU A 294 -7.78 -5.06 9.89
CA GLU A 294 -8.39 -5.45 11.16
C GLU A 294 -9.16 -4.29 11.80
N VAL A 295 -8.56 -3.11 11.84
CA VAL A 295 -9.18 -1.90 12.40
C VAL A 295 -10.36 -1.45 11.56
N GLY A 296 -10.24 -1.38 10.25
CA GLY A 296 -11.36 -1.03 9.37
C GLY A 296 -12.49 -2.07 9.45
N GLY A 297 -12.13 -3.35 9.42
CA GLY A 297 -13.07 -4.48 9.41
C GLY A 297 -13.91 -4.61 10.67
N VAL A 298 -13.41 -4.19 11.84
CA VAL A 298 -14.17 -4.29 13.11
C VAL A 298 -15.37 -3.35 13.16
N PHE A 299 -15.41 -2.31 12.32
CA PHE A 299 -16.52 -1.36 12.19
C PHE A 299 -17.55 -1.78 11.13
N VAL A 300 -17.20 -2.68 10.22
CA VAL A 300 -18.14 -3.22 9.23
C VAL A 300 -19.18 -4.10 9.92
N ASP A 301 -20.47 -3.81 9.70
CA ASP A 301 -21.57 -4.62 10.25
C ASP A 301 -21.79 -5.86 9.37
N PRO A 302 -21.50 -7.07 9.87
CA PRO A 302 -21.62 -8.29 9.08
C PRO A 302 -23.05 -8.60 8.66
N THR A 303 -24.07 -8.01 9.30
CA THR A 303 -25.47 -8.21 8.96
C THR A 303 -25.85 -7.58 7.62
N GLY A 304 -25.07 -6.62 7.11
CA GLY A 304 -25.28 -6.00 5.81
C GLY A 304 -24.78 -6.85 4.63
N ALA A 305 -23.99 -7.89 4.86
CA ALA A 305 -23.32 -8.66 3.81
C ALA A 305 -24.28 -9.22 2.76
N THR A 306 -25.36 -9.90 3.20
CA THR A 306 -26.32 -10.54 2.29
C THR A 306 -27.03 -9.51 1.40
N ALA A 307 -27.55 -8.44 2.00
CA ALA A 307 -28.31 -7.43 1.26
C ALA A 307 -27.41 -6.65 0.25
N LEU A 308 -26.15 -6.37 0.63
CA LEU A 308 -25.21 -5.74 -0.30
C LEU A 308 -24.78 -6.71 -1.42
N THR A 309 -24.66 -8.02 -1.15
CA THR A 309 -24.40 -9.02 -2.18
C THR A 309 -25.57 -9.11 -3.15
N GLU A 310 -26.81 -9.20 -2.65
CA GLU A 310 -28.02 -9.20 -3.50
C GLU A 310 -28.14 -7.93 -4.36
N LEU A 311 -27.74 -6.78 -3.82
CA LEU A 311 -27.73 -5.52 -4.56
C LEU A 311 -26.76 -5.57 -5.75
N VAL A 312 -25.54 -6.07 -5.55
CA VAL A 312 -24.54 -6.12 -6.64
C VAL A 312 -24.87 -7.19 -7.66
N ASP A 313 -25.41 -8.34 -7.24
CA ASP A 313 -25.91 -9.40 -8.15
C ASP A 313 -27.04 -8.86 -9.04
N GLY A 314 -27.96 -8.09 -8.48
CA GLY A 314 -29.05 -7.41 -9.21
C GLY A 314 -28.56 -6.33 -10.18
N ASN A 315 -27.31 -5.91 -10.08
CA ASN A 315 -26.68 -4.84 -10.87
C ASN A 315 -25.52 -5.33 -11.77
N GLY A 316 -25.52 -6.61 -12.10
CA GLY A 316 -24.63 -7.16 -13.13
C GLY A 316 -23.26 -7.62 -12.64
N PHE A 317 -23.04 -7.69 -11.32
CA PHE A 317 -21.85 -8.32 -10.74
C PHE A 317 -22.24 -9.63 -10.04
N ASP A 318 -21.98 -10.76 -10.68
CA ASP A 318 -22.23 -12.09 -10.10
C ASP A 318 -21.18 -12.39 -9.00
N TYR A 319 -21.58 -12.14 -7.76
CA TYR A 319 -20.68 -12.33 -6.61
C TYR A 319 -20.30 -13.79 -6.37
N ALA A 320 -21.16 -14.74 -6.74
CA ALA A 320 -20.83 -16.17 -6.68
C ALA A 320 -19.70 -16.56 -7.64
N TYR A 321 -19.50 -15.78 -8.70
CA TYR A 321 -18.42 -15.96 -9.67
C TYR A 321 -17.11 -15.25 -9.25
N ALA A 322 -17.10 -14.44 -8.20
CA ALA A 322 -15.94 -13.65 -7.79
C ALA A 322 -14.63 -14.48 -7.58
N PRO A 323 -14.65 -15.66 -6.94
CA PRO A 323 -13.44 -16.49 -6.80
C PRO A 323 -12.87 -16.96 -8.15
N GLU A 324 -13.75 -17.34 -9.08
CA GLU A 324 -13.34 -17.72 -10.43
C GLU A 324 -12.85 -16.51 -11.24
N MET A 325 -13.49 -15.35 -11.08
CA MET A 325 -13.01 -14.10 -11.68
C MET A 325 -11.59 -13.79 -11.22
N LEU A 326 -11.31 -13.87 -9.93
CA LEU A 326 -9.99 -13.65 -9.37
C LEU A 326 -8.97 -14.64 -9.93
N ARG A 327 -9.35 -15.92 -10.05
CA ARG A 327 -8.52 -16.95 -10.68
C ARG A 327 -8.20 -16.60 -12.13
N GLN A 328 -9.18 -16.14 -12.91
CA GLN A 328 -8.99 -15.73 -14.31
C GLN A 328 -8.10 -14.48 -14.42
N LEU A 329 -8.21 -13.53 -13.49
CA LEU A 329 -7.33 -12.36 -13.44
C LEU A 329 -5.88 -12.76 -13.18
N LYS A 330 -5.62 -13.69 -12.26
CA LYS A 330 -4.29 -14.25 -12.03
C LYS A 330 -3.73 -14.90 -13.29
N ILE A 331 -4.52 -15.71 -14.01
CA ILE A 331 -4.12 -16.34 -15.29
C ILE A 331 -3.78 -15.25 -16.31
N THR A 332 -4.65 -14.26 -16.46
CA THR A 332 -4.45 -13.15 -17.42
C THR A 332 -3.18 -12.37 -17.09
N ALA A 333 -2.96 -12.01 -15.83
CA ALA A 333 -1.74 -11.31 -15.40
C ALA A 333 -0.47 -12.11 -15.77
N ALA A 334 -0.44 -13.42 -15.48
CA ALA A 334 0.72 -14.28 -15.76
C ALA A 334 0.97 -14.46 -17.26
N THR A 335 -0.10 -14.57 -18.07
CA THR A 335 0.03 -14.89 -19.52
C THR A 335 0.08 -13.66 -20.44
N SER A 336 -0.20 -12.46 -19.91
CA SER A 336 -0.14 -11.20 -20.66
C SER A 336 0.95 -10.27 -20.12
N THR A 337 0.68 -9.49 -19.10
CA THR A 337 1.58 -8.45 -18.58
C THR A 337 2.90 -9.01 -18.00
N LEU A 338 2.87 -10.25 -17.47
CA LEU A 338 4.01 -10.96 -16.89
C LEU A 338 4.49 -12.14 -17.77
N ALA A 339 4.14 -12.13 -19.05
CA ALA A 339 4.51 -13.22 -19.97
C ALA A 339 6.03 -13.42 -20.10
N SER A 340 6.82 -12.35 -20.01
CA SER A 340 8.29 -12.45 -20.05
C SER A 340 8.86 -13.13 -18.80
N GLU A 341 8.31 -12.84 -17.63
CA GLU A 341 8.67 -13.47 -16.35
C GLU A 341 8.32 -14.96 -16.35
N LEU A 342 7.13 -15.33 -16.84
CA LEU A 342 6.71 -16.72 -17.01
C LEU A 342 7.62 -17.47 -18.00
N ALA A 343 7.96 -16.85 -19.14
CA ALA A 343 8.86 -17.43 -20.13
C ALA A 343 10.28 -17.62 -19.56
N ARG A 344 10.78 -16.66 -18.77
CA ARG A 344 12.06 -16.78 -18.07
C ARG A 344 12.05 -17.91 -17.05
N LEU A 345 10.99 -18.01 -16.24
CA LEU A 345 10.81 -19.11 -15.28
C LEU A 345 10.80 -20.46 -16.00
N ARG A 346 10.07 -20.60 -17.11
CA ARG A 346 10.11 -21.84 -17.90
C ARG A 346 11.55 -22.20 -18.33
N ARG A 347 12.31 -21.24 -18.87
CA ARG A 347 13.71 -21.49 -19.29
C ARG A 347 14.58 -21.94 -18.10
N SER A 348 14.41 -21.30 -16.94
CA SER A 348 15.16 -21.68 -15.73
C SER A 348 14.81 -23.07 -15.23
N ILE A 349 13.54 -23.47 -15.27
CA ILE A 349 13.09 -24.84 -14.93
C ILE A 349 13.72 -25.86 -15.90
N VAL A 350 13.59 -25.63 -17.20
CA VAL A 350 14.15 -26.52 -18.24
C VAL A 350 15.66 -26.67 -18.08
N THR A 351 16.37 -25.59 -17.79
CA THR A 351 17.82 -25.61 -17.56
C THR A 351 18.18 -26.39 -16.31
N ALA A 352 17.45 -26.24 -15.20
CA ALA A 352 17.71 -26.89 -13.93
C ALA A 352 17.45 -28.41 -13.98
N VAL A 353 16.39 -28.83 -14.69
CA VAL A 353 15.96 -30.24 -14.73
C VAL A 353 16.49 -30.99 -15.96
N GLY A 354 16.85 -30.27 -17.02
CA GLY A 354 17.28 -30.85 -18.31
C GLY A 354 16.14 -31.48 -19.11
N ALA A 355 14.88 -31.17 -18.80
CA ALA A 355 13.69 -31.65 -19.49
C ALA A 355 12.66 -30.53 -19.67
N ASP A 356 11.91 -30.56 -20.78
CA ASP A 356 10.83 -29.62 -21.09
C ASP A 356 9.50 -30.37 -21.24
N HIS A 357 8.40 -29.64 -21.04
CA HIS A 357 7.05 -30.13 -21.28
C HIS A 357 6.20 -29.02 -21.91
N PRO A 358 5.40 -29.30 -22.96
CA PRO A 358 4.59 -28.28 -23.62
C PRO A 358 3.65 -27.52 -22.68
N GLN A 359 3.08 -28.19 -21.68
CA GLN A 359 2.18 -27.59 -20.71
C GLN A 359 2.90 -27.07 -19.43
N LEU A 360 4.21 -26.87 -19.48
CA LEU A 360 4.95 -26.37 -18.30
C LEU A 360 4.49 -24.95 -17.89
N PRO A 361 4.26 -24.00 -18.81
CA PRO A 361 3.69 -22.71 -18.45
C PRO A 361 2.30 -22.83 -17.80
N ASP A 362 1.43 -23.66 -18.38
CA ASP A 362 0.07 -23.86 -17.85
C ASP A 362 0.12 -24.44 -16.42
N ALA A 363 1.03 -25.39 -16.17
CA ALA A 363 1.22 -25.98 -14.86
C ALA A 363 1.72 -24.96 -13.82
N VAL A 364 2.65 -24.08 -14.20
CA VAL A 364 3.12 -23.00 -13.33
C VAL A 364 1.97 -22.04 -12.99
N VAL A 365 1.22 -21.60 -13.98
CA VAL A 365 0.09 -20.69 -13.78
C VAL A 365 -0.98 -21.32 -12.92
N ALA A 366 -1.39 -22.57 -13.22
CA ALA A 366 -2.37 -23.30 -12.42
C ALA A 366 -1.91 -23.49 -10.95
N LEU A 367 -0.62 -23.77 -10.73
CA LEU A 367 -0.05 -23.85 -9.38
C LEU A 367 -0.20 -22.50 -8.65
N LEU A 368 0.21 -21.40 -9.29
CA LEU A 368 0.22 -20.08 -8.67
C LEU A 368 -1.19 -19.54 -8.41
N THR A 369 -2.21 -19.98 -9.17
CA THR A 369 -3.61 -19.62 -8.84
C THR A 369 -4.08 -20.23 -7.52
N ASN A 370 -3.47 -21.33 -7.07
CA ASN A 370 -3.75 -22.00 -5.81
C ASN A 370 -2.85 -21.55 -4.64
N VAL A 371 -1.99 -20.55 -4.87
CA VAL A 371 -1.19 -19.90 -3.82
C VAL A 371 -1.91 -18.61 -3.38
N GLY A 372 -2.31 -18.58 -2.09
CA GLY A 372 -3.08 -17.48 -1.52
C GLY A 372 -2.24 -16.37 -0.88
N VAL A 373 -0.89 -16.38 -1.05
CA VAL A 373 0.04 -15.41 -0.48
C VAL A 373 0.93 -14.82 -1.57
N TYR A 374 1.53 -13.67 -1.30
CA TYR A 374 2.46 -13.04 -2.26
C TYR A 374 3.74 -13.85 -2.44
N ARG A 375 4.22 -14.47 -1.35
CA ARG A 375 5.46 -15.25 -1.35
C ARG A 375 5.37 -16.41 -0.37
N SER A 376 5.72 -17.63 -0.81
CA SER A 376 5.50 -18.86 -0.05
C SER A 376 6.78 -19.53 0.50
N ASP A 377 7.97 -18.96 0.28
CA ASP A 377 9.25 -19.54 0.68
C ASP A 377 9.76 -19.09 2.06
N TYR A 378 8.98 -18.35 2.81
CA TYR A 378 9.25 -18.07 4.22
C TYR A 378 9.10 -19.35 5.05
N LEU A 379 9.94 -19.49 6.09
CA LEU A 379 9.99 -20.70 6.92
C LEU A 379 8.63 -21.04 7.52
N SER A 380 7.87 -20.04 7.97
CA SER A 380 6.52 -20.19 8.51
C SER A 380 5.50 -20.75 7.50
N LEU A 381 5.79 -20.66 6.19
CA LEU A 381 4.94 -21.07 5.07
C LEU A 381 5.46 -22.30 4.31
N SER A 382 6.45 -22.99 4.86
CA SER A 382 7.21 -24.07 4.18
C SER A 382 6.37 -25.22 3.61
N SER A 383 5.16 -25.47 4.12
CA SER A 383 4.25 -26.51 3.62
C SER A 383 3.28 -26.01 2.53
N LEU A 384 3.11 -24.70 2.36
CA LEU A 384 2.06 -24.12 1.55
C LEU A 384 2.17 -24.51 0.07
N LEU A 385 3.37 -24.44 -0.49
CA LEU A 385 3.58 -24.78 -1.89
C LEU A 385 3.32 -26.26 -2.19
N SER A 386 3.67 -27.17 -1.26
CA SER A 386 3.37 -28.58 -1.39
C SER A 386 1.87 -28.87 -1.38
N VAL A 387 1.12 -28.15 -0.55
CA VAL A 387 -0.35 -28.23 -0.52
C VAL A 387 -0.94 -27.71 -1.85
N ALA A 388 -0.45 -26.57 -2.34
CA ALA A 388 -0.91 -26.01 -3.61
C ALA A 388 -0.63 -26.93 -4.80
N ILE A 389 0.54 -27.59 -4.85
CA ILE A 389 0.86 -28.61 -5.87
C ILE A 389 -0.15 -29.77 -5.80
N ALA A 390 -0.41 -30.31 -4.62
CA ALA A 390 -1.34 -31.43 -4.44
C ALA A 390 -2.77 -31.05 -4.87
N GLN A 391 -3.21 -29.85 -4.51
CA GLN A 391 -4.49 -29.30 -4.93
C GLN A 391 -4.56 -29.17 -6.45
N THR A 392 -3.56 -28.57 -7.08
CA THR A 392 -3.51 -28.38 -8.54
C THR A 392 -3.56 -29.72 -9.29
N VAL A 393 -2.84 -30.74 -8.80
CA VAL A 393 -2.91 -32.09 -9.39
C VAL A 393 -4.30 -32.69 -9.22
N THR A 394 -4.97 -32.46 -8.10
CA THR A 394 -6.33 -32.96 -7.86
C THR A 394 -7.35 -32.30 -8.79
N GLU A 395 -7.26 -30.99 -8.97
CA GLU A 395 -8.13 -30.22 -9.84
C GLU A 395 -7.86 -30.49 -11.34
N GLN A 396 -6.59 -30.62 -11.70
CA GLN A 396 -6.12 -30.78 -13.08
C GLN A 396 -5.11 -31.93 -13.20
N PRO A 397 -5.53 -33.20 -13.18
CA PRO A 397 -4.63 -34.37 -13.20
C PRO A 397 -3.72 -34.44 -14.42
N ALA A 398 -4.10 -33.81 -15.55
CA ALA A 398 -3.30 -33.73 -16.76
C ALA A 398 -1.98 -32.95 -16.55
N LEU A 399 -1.93 -32.08 -15.56
CA LEU A 399 -0.75 -31.26 -15.23
C LEU A 399 0.22 -31.98 -14.26
N ALA A 400 -0.04 -33.21 -13.84
CA ALA A 400 0.82 -33.92 -12.89
C ALA A 400 2.26 -34.07 -13.39
N ALA A 401 2.47 -34.38 -14.67
CA ALA A 401 3.82 -34.55 -15.24
C ALA A 401 4.61 -33.22 -15.30
N PRO A 402 4.09 -32.11 -15.84
CA PRO A 402 4.82 -30.83 -15.78
C PRO A 402 4.98 -30.29 -14.37
N LEU A 403 4.04 -30.49 -13.41
CA LEU A 403 4.20 -30.12 -12.01
C LEU A 403 5.32 -30.90 -11.30
N GLN A 404 5.59 -32.14 -11.73
CA GLN A 404 6.75 -32.86 -11.23
C GLN A 404 8.07 -32.20 -11.67
N LEU A 405 8.16 -31.68 -12.90
CA LEU A 405 9.33 -30.90 -13.35
C LEU A 405 9.49 -29.62 -12.54
N VAL A 406 8.39 -28.91 -12.28
CA VAL A 406 8.40 -27.73 -11.40
C VAL A 406 8.96 -28.11 -10.01
N SER A 407 8.40 -29.16 -9.38
CA SER A 407 8.83 -29.60 -8.05
C SER A 407 10.32 -29.95 -7.99
N LEU A 408 10.86 -30.61 -9.03
CA LEU A 408 12.29 -30.93 -9.11
C LEU A 408 13.13 -29.66 -9.27
N ALA A 409 12.69 -28.73 -10.11
CA ALA A 409 13.41 -27.47 -10.35
C ALA A 409 13.52 -26.58 -9.11
N LEU A 410 12.54 -26.62 -8.21
CA LEU A 410 12.53 -25.82 -6.98
C LEU A 410 13.63 -26.21 -5.96
N CYS A 411 14.36 -27.31 -6.21
CA CYS A 411 15.60 -27.60 -5.50
C CYS A 411 16.77 -26.71 -5.94
N SER A 412 16.61 -25.94 -7.01
CA SER A 412 17.61 -25.00 -7.54
C SER A 412 17.19 -23.55 -7.24
N ALA A 413 18.17 -22.71 -6.87
CA ALA A 413 17.90 -21.35 -6.39
C ALA A 413 17.19 -20.46 -7.43
N GLU A 414 17.64 -20.51 -8.71
CA GLU A 414 17.10 -19.63 -9.76
C GLU A 414 15.61 -19.90 -10.04
N PRO A 415 15.14 -21.14 -10.35
CA PRO A 415 13.72 -21.41 -10.53
C PRO A 415 12.88 -21.13 -9.28
N ALA A 416 13.40 -21.41 -8.09
CA ALA A 416 12.71 -21.16 -6.84
C ALA A 416 12.44 -19.65 -6.66
N ALA A 417 13.48 -18.82 -6.79
CA ALA A 417 13.33 -17.37 -6.68
C ALA A 417 12.38 -16.79 -7.75
N ARG A 418 12.50 -17.24 -9.02
CA ARG A 418 11.61 -16.78 -10.10
C ARG A 418 10.16 -17.14 -9.89
N LEU A 419 9.88 -18.32 -9.33
CA LEU A 419 8.51 -18.72 -8.99
C LEU A 419 7.91 -17.76 -7.95
N GLN A 420 8.66 -17.43 -6.90
CA GLN A 420 8.19 -16.53 -5.85
C GLN A 420 7.97 -15.10 -6.37
N GLN A 421 8.90 -14.59 -7.17
CA GLN A 421 8.78 -13.27 -7.81
C GLN A 421 7.56 -13.18 -8.74
N LEU A 422 7.30 -14.23 -9.54
CA LEU A 422 6.12 -14.30 -10.39
C LEU A 422 4.83 -14.41 -9.55
N CYS A 423 4.85 -15.17 -8.46
CA CYS A 423 3.73 -15.31 -7.53
C CYS A 423 3.30 -13.96 -6.96
N GLY A 424 4.25 -13.19 -6.43
CA GLY A 424 3.98 -11.87 -5.87
C GLY A 424 3.45 -10.89 -6.92
N ALA A 425 4.13 -10.79 -8.07
CA ALA A 425 3.71 -9.90 -9.15
C ALA A 425 2.32 -10.26 -9.72
N MET A 426 2.04 -11.55 -9.90
CA MET A 426 0.75 -12.05 -10.37
C MET A 426 -0.37 -11.72 -9.37
N THR A 427 -0.12 -11.89 -8.08
CA THR A 427 -1.09 -11.60 -7.02
C THR A 427 -1.38 -10.11 -6.95
N ALA A 428 -0.35 -9.24 -6.91
CA ALA A 428 -0.53 -7.79 -6.89
C ALA A 428 -1.33 -7.30 -8.10
N LYS A 429 -0.96 -7.73 -9.32
CA LYS A 429 -1.64 -7.30 -10.55
C LYS A 429 -3.08 -7.79 -10.67
N ALA A 430 -3.37 -8.99 -10.20
CA ALA A 430 -4.71 -9.55 -10.26
C ALA A 430 -5.63 -9.02 -9.17
N VAL A 431 -5.14 -8.90 -7.93
CA VAL A 431 -5.95 -8.52 -6.77
C VAL A 431 -6.01 -7.00 -6.64
N GLU A 432 -4.86 -6.37 -6.34
CA GLU A 432 -4.84 -4.95 -5.94
C GLU A 432 -5.03 -4.00 -7.10
N ASP A 433 -4.45 -4.33 -8.27
CA ASP A 433 -4.49 -3.45 -9.44
C ASP A 433 -5.67 -3.77 -10.39
N CYS A 434 -6.46 -4.83 -10.11
CA CYS A 434 -7.59 -5.15 -10.97
C CYS A 434 -8.87 -5.51 -10.19
N TYR A 435 -8.85 -6.59 -9.38
CA TYR A 435 -10.05 -7.05 -8.70
C TYR A 435 -10.62 -6.00 -7.73
N PHE A 436 -9.78 -5.27 -7.02
CA PHE A 436 -10.20 -4.18 -6.11
C PHE A 436 -10.90 -3.02 -6.81
N TYR A 437 -10.81 -2.92 -8.14
CA TYR A 437 -11.55 -1.95 -8.94
C TYR A 437 -12.80 -2.54 -9.61
N ARG A 438 -13.03 -3.86 -9.41
CA ARG A 438 -14.22 -4.57 -9.95
C ARG A 438 -15.29 -4.86 -8.93
N ASP A 439 -14.91 -5.20 -7.69
CA ASP A 439 -15.87 -5.60 -6.64
C ASP A 439 -16.62 -4.36 -6.08
N PRO A 440 -17.93 -4.21 -6.38
CA PRO A 440 -18.71 -3.07 -5.92
C PRO A 440 -19.50 -3.36 -4.65
N ARG A 441 -19.27 -4.51 -3.96
CA ARG A 441 -20.09 -4.91 -2.81
C ARG A 441 -19.97 -3.95 -1.63
N LEU A 442 -18.74 -3.70 -1.17
CA LEU A 442 -18.41 -2.70 -0.16
C LEU A 442 -16.96 -2.24 -0.38
N VAL A 443 -16.79 -1.16 -1.13
CA VAL A 443 -15.46 -0.78 -1.65
C VAL A 443 -14.47 -0.35 -0.58
N SER A 444 -14.91 -0.09 0.67
CA SER A 444 -14.00 0.13 1.81
C SER A 444 -13.17 -1.11 2.17
N LEU A 445 -13.58 -2.32 1.73
CA LEU A 445 -12.85 -3.56 1.91
C LEU A 445 -11.80 -3.81 0.80
N ASN A 446 -11.92 -3.09 -0.33
CA ASN A 446 -10.99 -3.18 -1.46
C ASN A 446 -9.77 -2.29 -1.18
N GLU A 447 -8.91 -2.72 -0.29
CA GLU A 447 -7.78 -1.94 0.19
C GLU A 447 -6.52 -2.81 0.30
N VAL A 448 -5.34 -2.19 0.25
CA VAL A 448 -4.06 -2.90 0.40
C VAL A 448 -4.08 -3.77 1.66
N GLY A 449 -3.76 -5.05 1.51
CA GLY A 449 -3.85 -6.04 2.58
C GLY A 449 -5.29 -6.51 2.89
N GLY A 450 -6.29 -6.04 2.14
CA GLY A 450 -7.68 -6.44 2.25
C GLY A 450 -7.99 -7.75 1.54
N GLU A 451 -9.03 -8.43 2.00
CA GLU A 451 -9.66 -9.56 1.33
C GLU A 451 -11.17 -9.30 1.30
N PRO A 452 -11.73 -8.77 0.19
CA PRO A 452 -13.12 -8.35 0.10
C PRO A 452 -14.13 -9.47 0.40
N GLU A 453 -13.75 -10.72 0.18
CA GLU A 453 -14.57 -11.89 0.55
C GLU A 453 -14.79 -12.01 2.07
N CYS A 454 -13.83 -11.53 2.88
CA CYS A 454 -13.93 -11.46 4.33
C CYS A 454 -14.71 -10.20 4.73
N PHE A 455 -16.04 -10.31 4.84
CA PHE A 455 -16.92 -9.19 5.12
C PHE A 455 -16.86 -8.78 6.60
N GLY A 456 -15.88 -7.94 6.93
CA GLY A 456 -15.66 -7.44 8.28
C GLY A 456 -14.79 -8.36 9.15
N VAL A 457 -14.51 -7.88 10.37
CA VAL A 457 -13.70 -8.56 11.39
C VAL A 457 -14.48 -8.59 12.71
N SER A 458 -14.59 -9.76 13.32
CA SER A 458 -15.23 -9.86 14.64
C SER A 458 -14.36 -9.24 15.74
N ALA A 459 -14.98 -8.72 16.82
CA ALA A 459 -14.22 -8.21 17.97
C ALA A 459 -13.27 -9.27 18.58
N ALA A 460 -13.68 -10.53 18.59
CA ALA A 460 -12.86 -11.63 19.10
C ALA A 460 -11.62 -11.87 18.22
N GLU A 461 -11.76 -11.78 16.92
CA GLU A 461 -10.67 -11.89 15.94
C GLU A 461 -9.72 -10.70 16.08
N PHE A 462 -10.22 -9.48 16.08
CA PHE A 462 -9.46 -8.26 16.34
C PHE A 462 -8.62 -8.36 17.63
N HIS A 463 -9.24 -8.76 18.74
CA HIS A 463 -8.53 -8.90 20.01
C HIS A 463 -7.46 -9.99 19.99
N ARG A 464 -7.73 -11.12 19.32
CA ARG A 464 -6.75 -12.21 19.16
C ARG A 464 -5.55 -11.75 18.37
N SER A 465 -5.77 -11.08 17.25
CA SER A 465 -4.74 -10.55 16.37
C SER A 465 -3.87 -9.52 17.10
N ALA A 466 -4.50 -8.56 17.79
CA ALA A 466 -3.80 -7.56 18.59
C ALA A 466 -2.95 -8.20 19.70
N ALA A 467 -3.48 -9.23 20.39
CA ALA A 467 -2.73 -9.95 21.43
C ALA A 467 -1.54 -10.73 20.85
N VAL A 468 -1.67 -11.33 19.67
CA VAL A 468 -0.57 -12.02 18.97
C VAL A 468 0.50 -11.01 18.57
N ARG A 469 0.10 -9.88 17.97
CA ARG A 469 1.03 -8.79 17.59
C ARG A 469 1.78 -8.26 18.79
N GLY A 470 1.09 -8.01 19.92
CA GLY A 470 1.73 -7.56 21.16
C GLY A 470 2.80 -8.50 21.71
N ARG A 471 2.72 -9.79 21.42
CA ARG A 471 3.70 -10.80 21.86
C ARG A 471 4.83 -11.01 20.88
N LEU A 472 4.55 -11.03 19.58
CA LEU A 472 5.52 -11.42 18.55
C LEU A 472 6.16 -10.21 17.87
N TRP A 473 5.39 -9.14 17.68
CA TRP A 473 5.78 -7.97 16.90
C TRP A 473 5.35 -6.67 17.58
N PRO A 474 5.75 -6.43 18.84
CA PRO A 474 5.29 -5.27 19.61
C PRO A 474 5.70 -3.93 19.01
N HIS A 475 6.70 -3.93 18.12
CA HIS A 475 7.23 -2.75 17.45
C HIS A 475 6.88 -2.72 15.95
N ALA A 476 5.98 -3.58 15.45
CA ALA A 476 5.47 -3.48 14.09
C ALA A 476 4.75 -2.14 13.90
N MET A 477 4.82 -1.56 12.69
CA MET A 477 4.06 -0.35 12.40
C MET A 477 2.55 -0.64 12.37
N THR A 478 1.75 0.32 12.74
CA THR A 478 0.29 0.32 12.54
C THR A 478 -0.09 1.55 11.72
N THR A 479 -0.96 1.38 10.73
CA THR A 479 -1.36 2.47 9.84
C THR A 479 -2.84 2.42 9.51
N LEU A 480 -3.38 3.55 9.02
CA LEU A 480 -4.72 3.63 8.42
C LEU A 480 -4.65 4.21 6.99
N SER A 481 -3.87 5.25 6.77
CA SER A 481 -3.63 5.82 5.44
C SER A 481 -2.15 5.77 5.12
N THR A 482 -1.84 5.54 3.83
CA THR A 482 -0.49 5.61 3.29
C THR A 482 -0.53 6.24 1.90
N HIS A 483 0.63 6.41 1.29
CA HIS A 483 0.74 6.83 -0.10
C HIS A 483 0.27 5.76 -1.13
N ASP A 484 -0.02 4.54 -0.68
CA ASP A 484 -0.46 3.40 -1.52
C ASP A 484 -1.91 2.99 -1.26
N THR A 485 -2.53 3.47 -0.17
CA THR A 485 -3.93 3.13 0.10
C THR A 485 -4.85 3.60 -1.02
N LYS A 486 -5.80 2.74 -1.39
CA LYS A 486 -6.76 3.02 -2.47
C LYS A 486 -7.72 4.18 -2.10
N ARG A 487 -7.87 4.43 -0.80
CA ARG A 487 -8.70 5.52 -0.22
C ARG A 487 -8.11 5.96 1.11
N GLY A 488 -8.35 7.22 1.46
CA GLY A 488 -8.05 7.73 2.80
C GLY A 488 -8.90 7.08 3.89
N GLU A 489 -8.45 7.17 5.13
CA GLU A 489 -9.08 6.51 6.28
C GLU A 489 -10.51 6.99 6.53
N ASP A 490 -10.79 8.29 6.36
CA ASP A 490 -12.13 8.86 6.59
C ASP A 490 -13.09 8.50 5.45
N VAL A 491 -12.60 8.39 4.22
CA VAL A 491 -13.35 7.90 3.05
C VAL A 491 -13.79 6.46 3.28
N ARG A 492 -12.86 5.59 3.73
CA ARG A 492 -13.19 4.19 4.05
C ARG A 492 -14.18 4.09 5.20
N ALA A 493 -14.00 4.88 6.25
CA ALA A 493 -14.92 4.89 7.39
C ALA A 493 -16.34 5.26 6.94
N ARG A 494 -16.49 6.30 6.12
CA ARG A 494 -17.79 6.72 5.58
C ARG A 494 -18.43 5.63 4.72
N ILE A 495 -17.70 5.04 3.79
CA ILE A 495 -18.21 3.94 2.95
C ILE A 495 -18.58 2.73 3.82
N GLY A 496 -17.79 2.41 4.85
CA GLY A 496 -18.05 1.30 5.77
C GLY A 496 -19.40 1.37 6.46
N VAL A 497 -19.92 2.59 6.74
CA VAL A 497 -21.24 2.80 7.33
C VAL A 497 -22.37 2.21 6.49
N LEU A 498 -22.18 2.10 5.16
CA LEU A 498 -23.18 1.48 4.26
C LEU A 498 -23.51 0.04 4.66
N SER A 499 -22.59 -0.67 5.31
CA SER A 499 -22.82 -2.01 5.86
C SER A 499 -23.91 -2.03 6.95
N GLN A 500 -24.12 -0.90 7.63
CA GLN A 500 -25.15 -0.77 8.68
C GLN A 500 -26.53 -0.38 8.11
N VAL A 501 -26.59 0.13 6.87
CA VAL A 501 -27.79 0.67 6.22
C VAL A 501 -28.01 0.14 4.79
N PRO A 502 -27.88 -1.17 4.54
CA PRO A 502 -27.90 -1.70 3.18
C PRO A 502 -29.22 -1.43 2.46
N SER A 503 -30.36 -1.40 3.16
CA SER A 503 -31.67 -1.10 2.55
C SER A 503 -31.76 0.36 2.10
N LEU A 504 -31.27 1.31 2.92
CA LEU A 504 -31.24 2.73 2.56
C LEU A 504 -30.34 2.96 1.33
N TRP A 505 -29.18 2.27 1.30
CA TRP A 505 -28.29 2.31 0.14
C TRP A 505 -28.96 1.74 -1.11
N ALA A 506 -29.66 0.61 -1.00
CA ALA A 506 -30.37 -0.01 -2.12
C ALA A 506 -31.51 0.89 -2.64
N GLU A 507 -32.25 1.58 -1.76
CA GLU A 507 -33.27 2.57 -2.14
C GLU A 507 -32.66 3.73 -2.91
N PHE A 508 -31.53 4.27 -2.47
CA PHE A 508 -30.81 5.32 -3.17
C PHE A 508 -30.31 4.85 -4.55
N VAL A 509 -29.77 3.64 -4.65
CA VAL A 509 -29.32 3.05 -5.92
C VAL A 509 -30.51 2.90 -6.90
N ALA A 510 -31.67 2.43 -6.46
CA ALA A 510 -32.86 2.27 -7.29
C ALA A 510 -33.40 3.63 -7.81
N SER A 511 -33.38 4.67 -6.96
CA SER A 511 -33.77 6.04 -7.33
C SER A 511 -32.83 6.60 -8.41
N TRP A 512 -31.53 6.53 -8.16
CA TRP A 512 -30.50 6.99 -9.05
C TRP A 512 -30.55 6.31 -10.42
N GLN A 513 -30.69 5.00 -10.50
CA GLN A 513 -30.76 4.26 -11.77
C GLN A 513 -31.92 4.69 -12.65
N THR A 514 -33.02 5.13 -12.02
CA THR A 514 -34.20 5.63 -12.74
C THR A 514 -33.97 7.03 -13.30
N THR A 515 -33.24 7.88 -12.56
CA THR A 515 -33.07 9.31 -12.89
C THR A 515 -31.86 9.59 -13.76
N THR A 516 -30.76 8.83 -13.54
CA THR A 516 -29.47 9.04 -14.22
C THR A 516 -28.81 7.69 -14.51
N PRO A 517 -29.36 6.90 -15.47
CA PRO A 517 -28.86 5.56 -15.77
C PRO A 517 -27.40 5.60 -16.23
N ALA A 518 -26.59 4.68 -15.70
CA ALA A 518 -25.16 4.57 -16.02
C ALA A 518 -24.89 3.76 -17.29
N PRO A 519 -23.73 3.97 -17.92
CA PRO A 519 -23.27 3.16 -19.05
C PRO A 519 -23.07 1.66 -18.68
N ASP A 520 -22.66 1.39 -17.43
CA ASP A 520 -22.46 0.06 -16.86
C ASP A 520 -22.84 0.08 -15.37
N PRO A 521 -23.87 -0.70 -14.94
CA PRO A 521 -24.37 -0.62 -13.57
C PRO A 521 -23.37 -1.04 -12.50
N ALA A 522 -22.56 -2.08 -12.73
CA ALA A 522 -21.58 -2.56 -11.76
C ALA A 522 -20.45 -1.54 -11.56
N THR A 523 -19.93 -0.98 -12.65
CA THR A 523 -18.94 0.12 -12.61
C THR A 523 -19.50 1.33 -11.86
N ALA A 524 -20.76 1.67 -12.10
CA ALA A 524 -21.41 2.79 -11.44
C ALA A 524 -21.59 2.59 -9.94
N LEU A 525 -21.96 1.39 -9.49
CA LEU A 525 -22.02 1.06 -8.06
C LEU A 525 -20.66 1.22 -7.37
N PHE A 526 -19.60 0.79 -8.05
CA PHE A 526 -18.23 0.97 -7.56
C PHE A 526 -17.87 2.46 -7.44
N LEU A 527 -18.07 3.23 -8.51
CA LEU A 527 -17.74 4.66 -8.53
C LEU A 527 -18.61 5.45 -7.54
N LEU A 528 -19.88 5.12 -7.41
CA LEU A 528 -20.81 5.86 -6.56
C LEU A 528 -20.49 5.73 -5.07
N GLN A 529 -19.98 4.59 -4.60
CA GLN A 529 -19.49 4.46 -3.23
C GLN A 529 -18.26 5.36 -2.98
N ASN A 530 -17.36 5.48 -3.96
CA ASN A 530 -16.21 6.38 -3.86
C ASN A 530 -16.65 7.86 -3.90
N ILE A 531 -17.61 8.20 -4.75
CA ILE A 531 -18.22 9.54 -4.79
C ILE A 531 -18.88 9.85 -3.44
N PHE A 532 -19.68 8.93 -2.89
CA PHE A 532 -20.29 9.05 -1.55
C PHE A 532 -19.21 9.28 -0.47
N GLY A 533 -18.10 8.55 -0.56
CA GLY A 533 -16.98 8.65 0.39
C GLY A 533 -16.34 10.03 0.47
N VAL A 534 -16.29 10.78 -0.64
CA VAL A 534 -15.67 12.11 -0.73
C VAL A 534 -16.67 13.25 -0.88
N TRP A 535 -17.99 12.95 -0.93
CA TRP A 535 -19.01 13.97 -1.16
C TRP A 535 -19.10 14.97 -0.01
N PRO A 536 -19.10 16.29 -0.31
CA PRO A 536 -19.21 17.32 0.72
C PRO A 536 -20.62 17.36 1.35
N ALA A 537 -20.69 17.54 2.67
CA ALA A 537 -21.97 17.57 3.40
C ALA A 537 -22.85 18.80 3.03
N ASP A 538 -22.25 19.88 2.53
CA ASP A 538 -22.97 21.04 2.03
C ASP A 538 -23.44 20.89 0.56
N GLY A 539 -23.08 19.79 -0.09
CA GLY A 539 -23.40 19.50 -1.48
C GLY A 539 -22.63 20.38 -2.50
N GLN A 540 -21.64 21.15 -2.06
CA GLN A 540 -20.89 22.06 -2.94
C GLN A 540 -19.67 21.35 -3.52
N VAL A 541 -19.82 20.74 -4.69
CA VAL A 541 -18.70 20.13 -5.41
C VAL A 541 -17.88 21.24 -6.08
N THR A 542 -16.64 21.41 -5.62
CA THR A 542 -15.69 22.38 -6.19
C THR A 542 -15.14 21.88 -7.54
N ASP A 543 -14.60 22.80 -8.37
CA ASP A 543 -13.92 22.42 -9.62
C ASP A 543 -12.73 21.48 -9.37
N GLU A 544 -12.03 21.67 -8.25
CA GLU A 544 -10.95 20.76 -7.84
C GLU A 544 -11.48 19.35 -7.56
N LEU A 545 -12.52 19.21 -6.74
CA LEU A 545 -13.11 17.89 -6.45
C LEU A 545 -13.66 17.25 -7.72
N ARG A 546 -14.32 18.01 -8.59
CA ARG A 546 -14.80 17.50 -9.89
C ARG A 546 -13.65 16.95 -10.73
N THR A 547 -12.55 17.68 -10.85
CA THR A 547 -11.35 17.23 -11.59
C THR A 547 -10.79 15.94 -10.99
N ARG A 548 -10.71 15.84 -9.67
CA ARG A 548 -10.25 14.64 -8.96
C ARG A 548 -11.15 13.44 -9.21
N LEU A 549 -12.48 13.63 -9.18
CA LEU A 549 -13.45 12.57 -9.45
C LEU A 549 -13.33 12.04 -10.88
N HIS A 550 -13.15 12.92 -11.88
CA HIS A 550 -12.91 12.51 -13.27
C HIS A 550 -11.60 11.72 -13.42
N ALA A 551 -10.52 12.20 -12.84
CA ALA A 551 -9.22 11.50 -12.88
C ALA A 551 -9.28 10.13 -12.16
N TYR A 552 -9.99 10.06 -11.03
CA TYR A 552 -10.21 8.80 -10.32
C TYR A 552 -11.06 7.83 -11.14
N ALA A 553 -12.16 8.29 -11.74
CA ALA A 553 -13.04 7.44 -12.55
C ALA A 553 -12.27 6.83 -13.74
N GLU A 554 -11.50 7.65 -14.46
CA GLU A 554 -10.66 7.18 -15.58
C GLU A 554 -9.66 6.10 -15.11
N LYS A 555 -8.93 6.37 -14.01
CA LYS A 555 -8.01 5.38 -13.44
C LYS A 555 -8.75 4.10 -13.04
N ALA A 556 -9.85 4.20 -12.32
CA ALA A 556 -10.58 3.06 -11.78
C ALA A 556 -11.11 2.14 -12.88
N ILE A 557 -11.71 2.69 -13.95
CA ILE A 557 -12.25 1.87 -15.03
C ILE A 557 -11.16 1.23 -15.89
N ARG A 558 -10.01 1.89 -16.04
CA ARG A 558 -8.85 1.33 -16.76
C ARG A 558 -8.13 0.23 -15.98
N GLU A 559 -7.98 0.40 -14.64
CA GLU A 559 -7.43 -0.64 -13.77
C GLU A 559 -8.38 -1.85 -13.68
N ALA A 560 -9.68 -1.61 -13.58
CA ALA A 560 -10.68 -2.69 -13.63
C ALA A 560 -10.52 -3.58 -14.88
N ALA A 561 -10.03 -3.04 -15.98
CA ALA A 561 -9.79 -3.74 -17.24
C ALA A 561 -11.00 -4.61 -17.67
N TRP A 562 -12.20 -4.07 -17.49
CA TRP A 562 -13.45 -4.77 -17.81
C TRP A 562 -13.99 -4.37 -19.17
N ARG A 563 -14.18 -3.07 -19.40
CA ARG A 563 -14.71 -2.48 -20.65
C ARG A 563 -13.62 -1.70 -21.37
N THR A 564 -12.75 -1.06 -20.64
CA THR A 564 -11.59 -0.28 -21.10
C THR A 564 -10.36 -0.68 -20.33
N SER A 565 -9.16 -0.34 -20.81
CA SER A 565 -7.92 -0.59 -20.08
C SER A 565 -6.83 0.40 -20.51
N TRP A 566 -5.72 0.46 -19.77
CA TRP A 566 -4.55 1.27 -20.14
C TRP A 566 -3.96 0.90 -21.52
N ASN A 567 -4.05 -0.38 -21.90
CA ASN A 567 -3.45 -0.89 -23.13
C ASN A 567 -4.42 -0.88 -24.32
N ASP A 568 -5.72 -0.88 -24.06
CA ASP A 568 -6.77 -0.91 -25.06
C ASP A 568 -7.94 -0.04 -24.59
N PRO A 569 -7.81 1.30 -24.68
CA PRO A 569 -8.83 2.24 -24.20
C PRO A 569 -10.08 2.24 -25.10
N ASP A 570 -11.25 2.06 -24.48
CA ASP A 570 -12.56 2.28 -25.11
C ASP A 570 -13.01 3.72 -24.80
N THR A 571 -12.63 4.65 -25.67
CA THR A 571 -12.91 6.08 -25.48
C THR A 571 -14.40 6.40 -25.47
N GLU A 572 -15.25 5.64 -26.18
CA GLU A 572 -16.71 5.84 -26.17
C GLU A 572 -17.29 5.51 -24.78
N PHE A 573 -16.83 4.42 -24.19
CA PHE A 573 -17.22 4.04 -22.83
C PHE A 573 -16.68 5.04 -21.79
N GLU A 574 -15.41 5.46 -21.91
CA GLU A 574 -14.80 6.44 -21.01
C GLU A 574 -15.54 7.78 -21.05
N ASP A 575 -15.84 8.30 -22.24
CA ASP A 575 -16.62 9.54 -22.43
C ASP A 575 -18.03 9.41 -21.83
N ALA A 576 -18.68 8.24 -21.98
CA ALA A 576 -19.99 7.99 -21.39
C ALA A 576 -19.96 7.97 -19.85
N VAL A 577 -18.90 7.43 -19.24
CA VAL A 577 -18.70 7.45 -17.78
C VAL A 577 -18.46 8.88 -17.29
N HIS A 578 -17.66 9.67 -17.99
CA HIS A 578 -17.42 11.08 -17.65
C HIS A 578 -18.71 11.91 -17.74
N ALA A 579 -19.51 11.74 -18.81
CA ALA A 579 -20.79 12.42 -18.95
C ALA A 579 -21.80 12.01 -17.86
N TRP A 580 -21.80 10.73 -17.49
CA TRP A 580 -22.62 10.22 -16.39
C TRP A 580 -22.21 10.83 -15.05
N LEU A 581 -20.92 10.95 -14.78
CA LEU A 581 -20.38 11.57 -13.55
C LEU A 581 -20.79 13.05 -13.45
N ASP A 582 -20.71 13.82 -14.54
CA ASP A 582 -21.21 15.19 -14.57
C ASP A 582 -22.72 15.25 -14.29
N ALA A 583 -23.51 14.31 -14.86
CA ALA A 583 -24.93 14.23 -14.59
C ALA A 583 -25.27 13.87 -13.13
N ILE A 584 -24.42 13.10 -12.43
CA ILE A 584 -24.54 12.86 -10.98
C ILE A 584 -24.26 14.15 -10.21
N VAL A 585 -23.19 14.87 -10.55
CA VAL A 585 -22.77 16.09 -9.83
C VAL A 585 -23.74 17.25 -10.03
N ASP A 586 -24.23 17.47 -11.24
CA ASP A 586 -25.07 18.61 -11.60
C ASP A 586 -26.58 18.30 -11.58
N GLY A 587 -26.96 17.03 -11.44
CA GLY A 587 -28.33 16.55 -11.55
C GLY A 587 -29.06 16.40 -10.21
N PRO A 588 -30.29 15.84 -10.24
CA PRO A 588 -31.10 15.66 -9.04
C PRO A 588 -30.48 14.67 -8.04
N VAL A 589 -29.66 13.74 -8.50
CA VAL A 589 -28.95 12.75 -7.66
C VAL A 589 -28.04 13.46 -6.65
N ALA A 590 -27.43 14.59 -6.99
CA ALA A 590 -26.60 15.38 -6.08
C ALA A 590 -27.35 15.76 -4.78
N THR A 591 -28.63 16.14 -4.90
CA THR A 591 -29.46 16.48 -3.74
C THR A 591 -29.75 15.28 -2.86
N GLU A 592 -30.08 14.13 -3.46
CA GLU A 592 -30.33 12.89 -2.72
C GLU A 592 -29.06 12.38 -2.05
N LEU A 593 -27.94 12.44 -2.77
CA LEU A 593 -26.63 12.05 -2.25
C LEU A 593 -26.20 12.93 -1.08
N THR A 594 -26.39 14.24 -1.19
CA THR A 594 -26.14 15.18 -0.09
C THR A 594 -27.00 14.84 1.13
N GLY A 595 -28.28 14.54 0.93
CA GLY A 595 -29.17 14.13 2.01
C GLY A 595 -28.67 12.85 2.71
N LEU A 596 -28.23 11.87 1.94
CA LEU A 596 -27.66 10.63 2.47
C LEU A 596 -26.37 10.87 3.24
N VAL A 597 -25.47 11.71 2.71
CA VAL A 597 -24.22 12.07 3.38
C VAL A 597 -24.52 12.76 4.70
N VAL A 598 -25.36 13.79 4.73
CA VAL A 598 -25.73 14.50 5.97
C VAL A 598 -26.32 13.56 7.03
N GLN A 599 -27.15 12.61 6.60
CA GLN A 599 -27.77 11.63 7.49
C GLN A 599 -26.71 10.69 8.12
N LEU A 600 -25.70 10.26 7.35
CA LEU A 600 -24.74 9.25 7.77
C LEU A 600 -23.43 9.84 8.32
N GLU A 601 -23.16 11.12 8.12
CA GLU A 601 -21.92 11.80 8.54
C GLU A 601 -21.60 11.63 10.03
N PRO A 602 -22.55 11.76 10.99
CA PRO A 602 -22.22 11.54 12.40
C PRO A 602 -21.71 10.13 12.69
N HIS A 603 -22.22 9.13 11.97
CA HIS A 603 -21.79 7.74 12.10
C HIS A 603 -20.43 7.51 11.44
N ALA A 604 -20.18 8.12 10.28
CA ALA A 604 -18.88 8.10 9.60
C ALA A 604 -17.79 8.73 10.47
N HIS A 605 -18.07 9.89 11.07
CA HIS A 605 -17.15 10.55 11.99
C HIS A 605 -16.90 9.72 13.27
N SER A 606 -17.92 9.04 13.79
CA SER A 606 -17.75 8.11 14.92
C SER A 606 -16.81 6.97 14.56
N ASP A 607 -17.01 6.34 13.40
CA ASP A 607 -16.16 5.24 12.94
C ASP A 607 -14.74 5.72 12.64
N SER A 608 -14.56 6.92 12.04
CA SER A 608 -13.24 7.54 11.82
C SER A 608 -12.47 7.77 13.13
N LEU A 609 -13.12 8.33 14.15
CA LEU A 609 -12.50 8.55 15.47
C LEU A 609 -12.14 7.21 16.13
N GLY A 610 -13.04 6.23 16.05
CA GLY A 610 -12.83 4.89 16.58
C GLY A 610 -11.64 4.19 15.92
N GLN A 611 -11.60 4.16 14.59
CA GLN A 611 -10.49 3.58 13.84
C GLN A 611 -9.17 4.28 14.16
N LYS A 612 -9.17 5.62 14.20
CA LYS A 612 -7.95 6.39 14.52
C LYS A 612 -7.46 6.09 15.93
N LEU A 613 -8.32 6.08 16.94
CA LEU A 613 -7.90 5.77 18.30
C LEU A 613 -7.39 4.33 18.44
N LEU A 614 -8.05 3.35 17.79
CA LEU A 614 -7.57 1.97 17.79
C LEU A 614 -6.18 1.86 17.14
N ALA A 615 -5.96 2.40 15.95
CA ALA A 615 -4.68 2.34 15.26
C ALA A 615 -3.54 3.00 16.07
N LEU A 616 -3.86 4.08 16.79
CA LEU A 616 -2.90 4.79 17.65
C LEU A 616 -2.58 4.06 18.96
N THR A 617 -3.40 3.10 19.40
CA THR A 617 -3.30 2.53 20.76
C THR A 617 -3.14 1.01 20.82
N VAL A 618 -3.48 0.25 19.77
CA VAL A 618 -3.19 -1.20 19.71
C VAL A 618 -1.70 -1.47 19.80
N PRO A 619 -1.26 -2.72 20.07
CA PRO A 619 0.14 -3.10 20.03
C PRO A 619 0.77 -2.77 18.68
N GLY A 620 1.89 -2.06 18.70
CA GLY A 620 2.61 -1.57 17.53
C GLY A 620 3.02 -0.11 17.67
N ILE A 621 3.69 0.40 16.66
CA ILE A 621 4.14 1.79 16.51
C ILE A 621 3.24 2.47 15.48
N PRO A 622 2.38 3.41 15.88
CA PRO A 622 1.46 4.04 14.95
C PRO A 622 2.18 5.02 14.01
N ASP A 623 1.78 4.94 12.75
CA ASP A 623 2.04 5.98 11.76
C ASP A 623 0.83 6.91 11.62
N VAL A 624 1.09 8.20 11.54
CA VAL A 624 0.14 9.22 11.11
C VAL A 624 0.56 9.67 9.72
N TYR A 625 -0.24 9.34 8.73
CA TYR A 625 0.01 9.83 7.37
C TYR A 625 -0.28 11.32 7.30
N GLN A 626 0.54 12.08 6.57
CA GLN A 626 0.43 13.53 6.45
C GLN A 626 -1.01 14.00 6.21
N GLY A 627 -1.48 14.90 7.06
CA GLY A 627 -2.80 15.52 6.92
C GLY A 627 -3.96 14.78 7.58
N THR A 628 -3.79 13.50 7.97
CA THR A 628 -4.87 12.66 8.50
C THR A 628 -5.23 12.92 9.96
N GLU A 629 -4.62 13.89 10.59
CA GLU A 629 -5.01 14.39 11.91
C GLU A 629 -6.26 15.29 11.89
N LEU A 630 -6.71 15.70 10.69
CA LEU A 630 -8.04 16.27 10.41
C LEU A 630 -8.81 15.33 9.49
N TRP A 631 -10.09 15.68 9.17
CA TRP A 631 -10.83 14.96 8.14
C TRP A 631 -10.16 15.15 6.78
N GLU A 632 -10.06 14.06 6.02
CA GLU A 632 -9.47 14.07 4.69
C GLU A 632 -10.28 13.22 3.71
N ASP A 633 -10.21 13.54 2.43
CA ASP A 633 -11.05 13.00 1.36
C ASP A 633 -10.23 12.37 0.22
N SER A 634 -9.02 11.87 0.51
CA SER A 634 -8.16 11.32 -0.52
C SER A 634 -8.69 10.01 -1.11
N LEU A 635 -8.56 9.91 -2.42
CA LEU A 635 -8.69 8.68 -3.21
C LEU A 635 -7.29 8.10 -3.49
N VAL A 636 -7.19 7.15 -4.44
CA VAL A 636 -5.91 6.50 -4.76
C VAL A 636 -4.89 7.48 -5.37
N ASP A 637 -3.61 7.11 -5.33
CA ASP A 637 -2.53 7.88 -5.94
C ASP A 637 -2.85 8.35 -7.40
N PRO A 638 -2.46 9.56 -7.78
CA PRO A 638 -1.67 10.55 -7.02
C PRO A 638 -2.48 11.40 -6.02
N ASP A 639 -3.78 11.21 -5.89
CA ASP A 639 -4.68 12.03 -5.08
C ASP A 639 -4.32 12.02 -3.58
N ASN A 640 -3.92 10.86 -3.05
CA ASN A 640 -3.46 10.71 -1.66
C ASN A 640 -2.08 11.31 -1.37
N ARG A 641 -1.43 11.92 -2.36
CA ARG A 641 -0.12 12.60 -2.24
C ARG A 641 -0.21 14.09 -2.45
N ARG A 642 -1.41 14.68 -2.40
CA ARG A 642 -1.63 16.12 -2.51
C ARG A 642 -0.88 16.89 -1.42
N PRO A 643 -0.49 18.18 -1.70
CA PRO A 643 0.06 19.07 -0.68
C PRO A 643 -0.87 19.23 0.52
N VAL A 644 -0.29 19.31 1.72
CA VAL A 644 -1.01 19.48 2.98
C VAL A 644 -0.88 20.91 3.45
N ASP A 645 -2.01 21.55 3.82
CA ASP A 645 -1.99 22.88 4.44
C ASP A 645 -1.73 22.75 5.95
N TYR A 646 -0.45 22.88 6.32
CA TYR A 646 -0.02 22.84 7.71
C TYR A 646 -0.35 24.09 8.53
N SER A 647 -0.74 25.19 7.88
CA SER A 647 -1.19 26.41 8.60
C SER A 647 -2.54 26.21 9.27
N VAL A 648 -3.46 25.54 8.58
CA VAL A 648 -4.77 25.14 9.13
C VAL A 648 -4.56 24.16 10.29
N ARG A 649 -3.71 23.16 10.10
CA ARG A 649 -3.43 22.13 11.11
C ARG A 649 -2.75 22.68 12.35
N GLY A 650 -1.80 23.60 12.20
CA GLY A 650 -1.19 24.32 13.32
C GLY A 650 -2.21 25.10 14.12
N SER A 651 -3.11 25.83 13.43
CA SER A 651 -4.18 26.57 14.09
C SER A 651 -5.16 25.67 14.85
N GLU A 652 -5.50 24.51 14.30
CA GLU A 652 -6.37 23.53 14.96
C GLU A 652 -5.67 22.82 16.12
N LEU A 653 -4.35 22.58 16.03
CA LEU A 653 -3.57 22.03 17.14
C LEU A 653 -3.54 22.96 18.36
N GLU A 654 -3.50 24.29 18.13
CA GLU A 654 -3.57 25.28 19.19
C GLU A 654 -4.97 25.35 19.85
N ARG A 655 -6.02 25.28 19.02
CA ARG A 655 -7.43 25.41 19.48
C ARG A 655 -7.98 24.11 20.06
N LEU A 656 -7.57 22.96 19.51
CA LEU A 656 -8.13 21.62 19.79
C LEU A 656 -9.65 21.56 19.61
N SER A 657 -10.19 22.33 18.66
CA SER A 657 -11.64 22.33 18.38
C SER A 657 -12.08 21.15 17.54
N HIS A 658 -11.23 20.67 16.64
CA HIS A 658 -11.51 19.54 15.77
C HIS A 658 -11.35 18.21 16.53
N PRO A 659 -12.36 17.31 16.54
CA PRO A 659 -12.33 16.10 17.37
C PRO A 659 -11.19 15.14 17.01
N LYS A 660 -10.85 14.99 15.74
CA LYS A 660 -9.83 14.04 15.29
C LYS A 660 -8.43 14.45 15.76
N ILE A 661 -8.04 15.73 15.67
CA ILE A 661 -6.73 16.18 16.16
C ILE A 661 -6.62 16.07 17.68
N ARG A 662 -7.75 16.24 18.42
CA ARG A 662 -7.82 15.96 19.87
C ARG A 662 -7.45 14.50 20.16
N VAL A 663 -8.06 13.56 19.42
CA VAL A 663 -7.79 12.11 19.54
C VAL A 663 -6.33 11.80 19.22
N VAL A 664 -5.83 12.28 18.08
CA VAL A 664 -4.45 12.06 17.64
C VAL A 664 -3.46 12.57 18.68
N ARG A 665 -3.61 13.84 19.08
CA ARG A 665 -2.72 14.44 20.06
C ARG A 665 -2.77 13.73 21.42
N ALA A 666 -3.97 13.43 21.92
CA ALA A 666 -4.12 12.76 23.21
C ALA A 666 -3.47 11.37 23.22
N ALA A 667 -3.67 10.58 22.15
CA ALA A 667 -3.09 9.24 22.04
C ALA A 667 -1.55 9.27 21.88
N LEU A 668 -1.03 10.19 21.08
CA LEU A 668 0.43 10.33 20.89
C LEU A 668 1.12 10.81 22.16
N HIS A 669 0.52 11.76 22.88
CA HIS A 669 1.04 12.19 24.19
C HIS A 669 0.92 11.09 25.26
N ALA A 670 -0.16 10.28 25.28
CA ALA A 670 -0.26 9.13 26.16
C ALA A 670 0.90 8.15 25.96
N ARG A 671 1.30 7.91 24.70
CA ARG A 671 2.45 7.06 24.36
C ARG A 671 3.77 7.65 24.86
N ARG A 672 3.95 8.98 24.77
CA ARG A 672 5.15 9.67 25.30
C ARG A 672 5.21 9.63 26.82
N ASP A 673 4.08 9.85 27.48
CA ASP A 673 3.98 9.94 28.94
C ASP A 673 4.07 8.56 29.61
N ARG A 674 3.60 7.49 28.91
CA ARG A 674 3.50 6.12 29.41
C ARG A 674 4.07 5.09 28.41
N PRO A 675 5.33 5.25 28.00
CA PRO A 675 5.93 4.41 26.96
C PRO A 675 5.86 2.91 27.29
N ASP A 676 6.03 2.55 28.56
CA ASP A 676 6.00 1.15 28.99
C ASP A 676 4.61 0.50 28.78
N ALA A 677 3.52 1.24 28.93
CA ALA A 677 2.18 0.74 28.67
C ALA A 677 2.00 0.33 27.19
N PHE A 678 2.62 1.03 26.27
CA PHE A 678 2.46 0.82 24.83
C PHE A 678 3.54 -0.06 24.19
N LEU A 679 4.79 -0.02 24.66
CA LEU A 679 5.88 -0.81 24.10
C LEU A 679 5.95 -2.23 24.66
N SER A 680 5.80 -2.37 25.97
CA SER A 680 5.95 -3.64 26.69
C SER A 680 4.74 -4.05 27.52
N GLY A 681 3.75 -3.15 27.67
CA GLY A 681 2.55 -3.39 28.44
C GLY A 681 1.65 -4.47 27.83
N GLU A 682 1.06 -5.28 28.70
CA GLU A 682 0.11 -6.32 28.29
C GLU A 682 -1.09 -5.72 27.56
N TYR A 683 -1.50 -6.40 26.48
CA TYR A 683 -2.79 -6.15 25.83
C TYR A 683 -3.86 -7.08 26.41
N ARG A 684 -4.90 -6.52 27.00
CA ARG A 684 -5.98 -7.31 27.61
C ARG A 684 -7.34 -6.78 27.18
N PRO A 685 -8.18 -7.58 26.49
CA PRO A 685 -9.53 -7.20 26.13
C PRO A 685 -10.39 -6.85 27.36
N VAL A 686 -11.27 -5.87 27.19
CA VAL A 686 -12.32 -5.53 28.15
C VAL A 686 -13.66 -5.75 27.45
N LEU A 687 -14.52 -6.59 28.03
CA LEU A 687 -15.82 -6.91 27.46
C LEU A 687 -16.91 -6.11 28.17
N ALA A 688 -17.62 -5.28 27.44
CA ALA A 688 -18.85 -4.65 27.94
C ALA A 688 -19.91 -5.71 28.25
N VAL A 689 -20.82 -5.41 29.15
CA VAL A 689 -21.91 -6.33 29.57
C VAL A 689 -23.23 -5.61 29.44
N GLY A 690 -24.24 -6.23 28.85
CA GLY A 690 -25.57 -5.67 28.63
C GLY A 690 -26.08 -5.79 27.21
N ALA A 691 -27.23 -5.21 26.91
CA ALA A 691 -27.93 -5.37 25.63
C ALA A 691 -27.12 -4.84 24.43
N ALA A 692 -26.41 -3.73 24.60
CA ALA A 692 -25.60 -3.09 23.55
C ALA A 692 -24.08 -3.42 23.66
N ALA A 693 -23.69 -4.49 24.36
CA ALA A 693 -22.29 -4.85 24.56
C ALA A 693 -21.51 -5.04 23.25
N SER A 694 -22.16 -5.52 22.19
CA SER A 694 -21.55 -5.69 20.85
C SER A 694 -21.15 -4.39 20.18
N HIS A 695 -21.65 -3.25 20.64
CA HIS A 695 -21.33 -1.91 20.14
C HIS A 695 -20.06 -1.31 20.75
N VAL A 696 -19.38 -2.04 21.65
CA VAL A 696 -18.15 -1.59 22.31
C VAL A 696 -16.98 -2.48 21.92
N VAL A 697 -15.85 -1.88 21.59
CA VAL A 697 -14.53 -2.54 21.52
C VAL A 697 -13.64 -1.84 22.54
N ALA A 698 -13.13 -2.61 23.51
CA ALA A 698 -12.33 -2.03 24.59
C ALA A 698 -11.19 -2.95 25.04
N PHE A 699 -10.09 -2.36 25.50
CA PHE A 699 -8.92 -3.10 25.99
C PHE A 699 -8.05 -2.26 26.92
N HIS A 700 -7.25 -2.93 27.74
CA HIS A 700 -6.17 -2.33 28.49
C HIS A 700 -4.84 -2.38 27.73
N ARG A 701 -4.03 -1.34 27.94
CA ARG A 701 -2.59 -1.30 27.67
C ARG A 701 -1.88 -1.18 29.01
N GLY A 702 -1.14 -2.22 29.40
CA GLY A 702 -0.60 -2.30 30.76
C GLY A 702 -1.71 -2.31 31.82
N SER A 703 -1.40 -1.75 32.99
CA SER A 703 -2.35 -1.65 34.11
C SER A 703 -3.10 -0.32 34.18
N ASP A 704 -2.61 0.70 33.50
CA ASP A 704 -2.89 2.11 33.75
C ASP A 704 -3.51 2.87 32.58
N VAL A 705 -3.68 2.21 31.43
CA VAL A 705 -4.38 2.77 30.25
C VAL A 705 -5.52 1.85 29.83
N LEU A 706 -6.69 2.43 29.56
CA LEU A 706 -7.85 1.74 28.99
C LEU A 706 -8.37 2.53 27.78
N VAL A 707 -8.59 1.82 26.70
CA VAL A 707 -9.13 2.36 25.44
C VAL A 707 -10.49 1.74 25.19
N ALA A 708 -11.48 2.55 24.81
CA ALA A 708 -12.76 2.04 24.35
C ALA A 708 -13.33 2.89 23.21
N VAL A 709 -13.97 2.23 22.26
CA VAL A 709 -14.60 2.85 21.10
C VAL A 709 -15.99 2.25 20.86
N THR A 710 -16.88 3.05 20.28
CA THR A 710 -18.18 2.58 19.80
C THR A 710 -18.07 2.10 18.36
N ARG A 711 -18.93 1.18 17.95
CA ARG A 711 -19.13 0.76 16.57
C ARG A 711 -20.59 0.50 16.27
N TRP A 712 -20.96 0.43 14.97
CA TRP A 712 -22.33 0.20 14.50
C TRP A 712 -23.32 1.19 15.09
N THR A 713 -22.94 2.45 15.01
CA THR A 713 -23.62 3.55 15.71
C THR A 713 -24.98 3.89 15.14
N VAL A 714 -25.30 3.48 13.89
CA VAL A 714 -26.66 3.66 13.33
C VAL A 714 -27.68 2.87 14.16
N ARG A 715 -27.40 1.59 14.41
CA ARG A 715 -28.26 0.75 15.26
C ARG A 715 -28.26 1.21 16.70
N LEU A 716 -27.09 1.53 17.23
CA LEU A 716 -26.96 2.04 18.60
C LEU A 716 -27.75 3.33 18.84
N HIS A 717 -27.80 4.22 17.84
CA HIS A 717 -28.61 5.44 17.92
C HIS A 717 -30.11 5.14 18.03
N HIS A 718 -30.58 4.11 17.33
CA HIS A 718 -31.98 3.69 17.39
C HIS A 718 -32.33 2.95 18.70
N ASP A 719 -31.49 1.99 19.13
CA ASP A 719 -31.79 1.07 20.23
C ASP A 719 -31.31 1.59 21.58
N GLY A 720 -30.38 2.51 21.62
CA GLY A 720 -29.76 3.06 22.83
C GLY A 720 -28.85 2.06 23.56
N TRP A 721 -28.25 2.50 24.62
CA TRP A 721 -27.32 1.71 25.44
C TRP A 721 -28.02 0.67 26.36
N GLY A 722 -29.30 0.85 26.65
CA GLY A 722 -30.03 -0.01 27.60
C GLY A 722 -29.30 -0.10 28.95
N ASP A 723 -29.10 -1.32 29.43
CA ASP A 723 -28.39 -1.67 30.66
C ASP A 723 -26.89 -1.91 30.50
N THR A 724 -26.31 -1.48 29.36
CA THR A 724 -24.92 -1.78 29.03
C THR A 724 -23.94 -1.05 29.91
N ILE A 725 -22.97 -1.80 30.45
CA ILE A 725 -21.95 -1.35 31.40
C ILE A 725 -20.57 -1.64 30.81
N LEU A 726 -19.65 -0.69 30.90
CA LEU A 726 -18.21 -0.92 30.73
C LEU A 726 -17.62 -1.23 32.12
N PRO A 727 -17.05 -2.45 32.32
CA PRO A 727 -16.52 -2.86 33.62
C PRO A 727 -15.13 -2.24 33.84
N LEU A 728 -15.11 -0.96 34.25
CA LEU A 728 -13.88 -0.30 34.64
C LEU A 728 -13.35 -0.89 35.95
N PRO A 729 -12.01 -1.01 36.12
CA PRO A 729 -11.40 -1.42 37.38
C PRO A 729 -11.68 -0.41 38.49
N GLU A 730 -11.52 -0.84 39.75
CA GLU A 730 -11.55 0.06 40.92
C GLU A 730 -10.45 1.14 40.77
N GLY A 731 -10.65 2.29 41.43
CA GLY A 731 -9.78 3.46 41.31
C GLY A 731 -10.41 4.55 40.45
N VAL A 732 -9.71 5.67 40.29
CA VAL A 732 -10.17 6.81 39.51
C VAL A 732 -9.52 6.77 38.10
N TRP A 733 -10.38 6.71 37.09
CA TRP A 733 -9.98 6.74 35.68
C TRP A 733 -10.35 8.09 35.06
N THR A 734 -9.39 8.79 34.50
CA THR A 734 -9.59 10.10 33.87
C THR A 734 -9.47 9.98 32.36
N ASP A 735 -10.47 10.44 31.63
CA ASP A 735 -10.43 10.48 30.16
C ASP A 735 -9.54 11.64 29.68
N ARG A 736 -8.53 11.32 28.91
CA ARG A 736 -7.62 12.31 28.31
C ARG A 736 -8.27 13.23 27.30
N LEU A 737 -9.37 12.78 26.68
CA LEU A 737 -10.06 13.54 25.65
C LEU A 737 -11.00 14.62 26.24
N THR A 738 -11.68 14.31 27.34
CA THR A 738 -12.73 15.17 27.91
C THR A 738 -12.41 15.68 29.31
N GLY A 739 -11.49 15.00 30.04
CA GLY A 739 -11.24 15.25 31.45
C GLY A 739 -12.28 14.60 32.40
N SER A 740 -13.24 13.88 31.85
CA SER A 740 -14.27 13.16 32.64
C SER A 740 -13.64 12.08 33.51
N ARG A 741 -14.22 11.84 34.69
CA ARG A 741 -13.71 10.86 35.66
C ARG A 741 -14.71 9.76 35.90
N PHE A 742 -14.22 8.53 35.93
CA PHE A 742 -15.02 7.33 36.16
C PHE A 742 -14.38 6.45 37.22
N SER A 743 -15.19 5.59 37.86
CA SER A 743 -14.70 4.65 38.88
C SER A 743 -15.58 3.41 38.94
N GLY A 744 -14.96 2.23 38.82
CA GLY A 744 -15.67 0.96 38.79
C GLY A 744 -16.62 0.78 37.60
N PRO A 745 -17.49 -0.24 37.61
CA PRO A 745 -18.42 -0.50 36.52
C PRO A 745 -19.31 0.71 36.20
N THR A 746 -19.18 1.29 35.00
CA THR A 746 -19.86 2.53 34.61
C THR A 746 -20.80 2.28 33.44
N PRO A 747 -22.04 2.85 33.42
CA PRO A 747 -22.93 2.78 32.27
C PRO A 747 -22.24 3.28 30.97
N ALA A 748 -22.37 2.51 29.89
CA ALA A 748 -21.72 2.86 28.62
C ALA A 748 -22.18 4.22 28.08
N GLY A 749 -23.46 4.58 28.29
CA GLY A 749 -23.99 5.90 27.91
C GLY A 749 -23.34 7.07 28.65
N GLU A 750 -22.80 6.86 29.86
CA GLU A 750 -22.03 7.88 30.57
C GLU A 750 -20.59 7.96 30.08
N VAL A 751 -19.99 6.80 29.78
CA VAL A 751 -18.62 6.72 29.27
C VAL A 751 -18.49 7.39 27.87
N PHE A 752 -19.46 7.15 27.00
CA PHE A 752 -19.49 7.69 25.62
C PHE A 752 -20.43 8.92 25.47
N GLY A 753 -20.64 9.68 26.55
CA GLY A 753 -21.60 10.78 26.54
C GLY A 753 -21.20 11.99 25.69
N GLU A 754 -19.90 12.28 25.55
CA GLU A 754 -19.38 13.42 24.77
C GLU A 754 -18.78 13.00 23.42
N LEU A 755 -17.98 11.94 23.42
CA LEU A 755 -17.32 11.40 22.24
C LEU A 755 -17.59 9.89 22.09
N PRO A 756 -17.58 9.35 20.87
CA PRO A 756 -17.76 7.90 20.63
C PRO A 756 -16.51 7.08 21.00
N VAL A 757 -15.52 7.72 21.60
CA VAL A 757 -14.21 7.14 21.94
C VAL A 757 -13.75 7.69 23.28
N VAL A 758 -13.03 6.88 24.08
CA VAL A 758 -12.39 7.30 25.31
C VAL A 758 -10.98 6.74 25.45
N LEU A 759 -10.12 7.53 26.04
CA LEU A 759 -8.74 7.16 26.40
C LEU A 759 -8.53 7.43 27.88
N LEU A 760 -8.75 6.41 28.68
CA LEU A 760 -8.73 6.51 30.15
C LEU A 760 -7.34 6.21 30.70
N GLU A 761 -6.92 7.00 31.67
CA GLU A 761 -5.72 6.77 32.45
C GLU A 761 -6.04 6.65 33.93
N SER A 762 -5.41 5.68 34.61
CA SER A 762 -5.51 5.55 36.05
C SER A 762 -4.75 6.69 36.75
N SER A 763 -5.42 7.30 37.74
CA SER A 763 -4.81 8.36 38.58
C SER A 763 -3.92 7.79 39.67
N ASP A 764 -3.95 6.47 39.91
CA ASP A 764 -3.22 5.80 41.00
C ASP A 764 -1.88 5.18 40.50
N ALA A 765 -1.43 5.49 39.26
CA ALA A 765 -0.21 4.97 38.65
C ALA A 765 0.96 5.95 38.74
#